data_3153a32a0e0e58131f3e11c527e7ed98
#
_entry.id   3153a32a0e0e58131f3e11c527e7ed98
#
_cell.length_a   1.000
_cell.length_b   1.000
_cell.length_c   1.000
_cell.angle_alpha   90.00
_cell.angle_beta   90.00
_cell.angle_gamma   90.00
#
_symmetry.space_group_name_H-M   'P 1'
#
loop_
_entity.id
_entity.type
_entity.pdbx_description
1 polymer ?
#
loop_
_entity_poly.entity_id
_entity_poly.type
_entity_poly.pdbx_seq_one_letter_code
_entity_poly.pdbx_strand_id
1 'polypeptide(L)'
;MGSSEAAYKLFAFPIASQYPAVQELRVHLKDEQTVLFEEHQIHQRMESSRKTELTAFFDLNRKLNAMNTPIEEMPMYIEVPEKYTWISKTKDWKKRVKEQGGTIGRVHTVPHNAGDVFYLRMLLNHEHCRGKESHEDMLKVEEEICETYKEVCQKLGLLQDDGEWFAVLEEDGPIRTSHALRGLYVIILIWSAPANPRALFDRFWENWGDDYIMEAAQKNVHLDDNMKRTMVLLDLQHRLQEFQKHLIDFQLPEPTEEELAAVTVLTEGRSMEIREELDFNVSELANEADQSYSMYTNEQRAVYDAVINAVTKRAPLRLYINAKGGCGKTFILNGILKKVRSLEGGGCVALAMATTGIAAILLAKGRTFHSRMKAPLNPDDESMLKIPAQSELAKLVRMARLLVVDEATMLDNRQLAAMDRSLQDLMGCPEPFGNKVLVLSGDMRQCLPVVLGASRAGIVERCINQSPLWQHFQVMELTKNLRVLTSNDQHLIKWDTLTTRIGNGTYGAGPDGDMVTFPPEMCMKIQDNTNLDSNRESRSLMQLADKVFPQLKDNIRDANWLNGRAILTPTNKAVDGINSMIVEKLPGQEVKLYSADQVDDLRDSRGFSVEYINSLNPNGMPHHCLTLKPGVPLMLLRNLEPKRGLCNGSRLIFHTMSTNNRLMICSYSFNGEEHEVAIPRIILKPKDKEFPFDWSRRQFPVRLAFACTINKSQGQTMKSIGVWLPQPVFGHGQLYVAVSRVGDPNNCKLSIKPQKDQPYNSTRNVVFKEVLLGCVDGAQENVQHHQLPTPPQAPRVVEDLGPDWLDYETIPDNIDDGIFLEEFAVPSQHRAIPPPTVTQPRLSMPVVEGAGPLPPADGMEPEEVEPQSDYELLRRENIWQLQEH
;
A
#
# COMPACT_ATOMS: atom_id res chain seq x y z
N MET A 1 8.34 10.85 -18.60
CA MET A 1 8.73 12.20 -19.09
C MET A 1 8.26 12.28 -20.51
N GLY A 2 7.36 13.23 -20.81
CA GLY A 2 6.87 13.45 -22.17
C GLY A 2 7.96 14.05 -23.06
N SER A 3 7.86 13.85 -24.38
CA SER A 3 8.84 14.37 -25.35
C SER A 3 9.04 15.88 -25.24
N SER A 4 7.99 16.63 -24.98
CA SER A 4 8.03 18.08 -24.77
C SER A 4 8.81 18.47 -23.50
N GLU A 5 8.60 17.76 -22.40
CA GLU A 5 9.31 17.97 -21.13
C GLU A 5 10.81 17.62 -21.27
N ALA A 6 11.13 16.56 -22.00
CA ALA A 6 12.49 16.19 -22.29
C ALA A 6 13.20 17.27 -23.14
N ALA A 7 12.52 17.84 -24.14
CA ALA A 7 13.04 18.93 -24.96
C ALA A 7 13.31 20.19 -24.12
N TYR A 8 12.37 20.57 -23.24
CA TYR A 8 12.56 21.71 -22.33
C TYR A 8 13.75 21.52 -21.40
N LYS A 9 13.97 20.32 -20.88
CA LYS A 9 15.15 20.01 -20.04
C LYS A 9 16.45 20.03 -20.84
N LEU A 10 16.47 19.43 -22.04
CA LEU A 10 17.65 19.41 -22.91
C LEU A 10 18.09 20.80 -23.34
N PHE A 11 17.14 21.69 -23.65
CA PHE A 11 17.42 23.07 -24.07
C PHE A 11 17.49 24.05 -22.90
N ALA A 12 17.38 23.57 -21.63
CA ALA A 12 17.41 24.37 -20.42
C ALA A 12 16.41 25.55 -20.42
N PHE A 13 15.25 25.37 -21.04
CA PHE A 13 14.19 26.36 -20.95
C PHE A 13 13.61 26.42 -19.54
N PRO A 14 13.25 27.61 -19.01
CA PRO A 14 12.58 27.70 -17.74
C PRO A 14 11.18 27.08 -17.84
N ILE A 15 10.98 25.95 -17.13
CA ILE A 15 9.72 25.19 -17.13
C ILE A 15 8.70 25.81 -16.17
N ALA A 16 9.18 26.55 -15.16
CA ALA A 16 8.34 27.25 -14.18
C ALA A 16 8.96 28.56 -13.74
N SER A 17 8.14 29.55 -13.45
CA SER A 17 8.55 30.75 -12.72
C SER A 17 8.09 30.62 -11.27
N GLN A 18 9.01 30.83 -10.33
CA GLN A 18 8.70 30.85 -8.89
C GLN A 18 8.69 32.28 -8.36
N TYR A 19 7.63 32.61 -7.60
CA TYR A 19 7.57 33.85 -6.85
C TYR A 19 7.14 33.54 -5.41
N PRO A 20 7.91 33.94 -4.42
CA PRO A 20 9.21 34.62 -4.49
C PRO A 20 10.31 33.72 -5.11
N ALA A 21 11.36 34.34 -5.68
CA ALA A 21 12.50 33.62 -6.25
C ALA A 21 13.16 32.74 -5.16
N VAL A 22 13.54 31.51 -5.53
CA VAL A 22 14.23 30.60 -4.60
C VAL A 22 15.70 30.54 -5.00
N GLN A 23 16.59 30.75 -4.03
CA GLN A 23 18.02 30.54 -4.17
C GLN A 23 18.39 29.23 -3.47
N GLU A 24 18.90 28.27 -4.24
CA GLU A 24 19.46 27.03 -3.67
C GLU A 24 20.79 27.30 -3.00
N LEU A 25 20.94 26.78 -1.77
CA LEU A 25 22.10 26.92 -0.91
C LEU A 25 22.78 25.56 -0.76
N ARG A 26 24.06 25.50 -1.09
CA ARG A 26 24.84 24.25 -1.05
C ARG A 26 25.29 23.91 0.36
N VAL A 27 25.37 22.60 0.65
CA VAL A 27 25.91 22.04 1.88
C VAL A 27 27.07 21.11 1.53
N HIS A 28 28.16 21.21 2.27
CA HIS A 28 29.32 20.31 2.18
C HIS A 28 30.04 20.28 3.54
N LEU A 29 30.72 19.18 3.83
CA LEU A 29 31.62 19.10 4.98
C LEU A 29 32.86 19.96 4.77
N LYS A 30 33.66 20.10 5.81
CA LYS A 30 34.91 20.83 5.75
C LYS A 30 35.81 20.21 4.69
N ASP A 31 36.31 21.03 3.77
CA ASP A 31 37.20 20.66 2.67
C ASP A 31 36.65 19.66 1.62
N GLU A 32 35.34 19.35 1.69
CA GLU A 32 34.65 18.42 0.75
C GLU A 32 33.78 19.16 -0.30
N GLN A 33 34.12 20.39 -0.66
CA GLN A 33 33.37 21.13 -1.67
C GLN A 33 33.64 20.60 -3.08
N THR A 34 32.56 20.23 -3.79
CA THR A 34 32.64 19.81 -5.19
C THR A 34 32.76 21.01 -6.11
N VAL A 35 33.77 21.03 -6.96
CA VAL A 35 34.01 22.08 -7.96
C VAL A 35 33.96 21.45 -9.35
N LEU A 36 33.11 22.00 -10.20
CA LEU A 36 33.06 21.66 -11.62
C LEU A 36 33.97 22.60 -12.38
N PHE A 37 34.95 22.08 -13.16
CA PHE A 37 35.87 22.84 -13.97
C PHE A 37 36.18 22.12 -15.28
N GLU A 38 36.57 22.89 -16.31
CA GLU A 38 37.14 22.35 -17.52
C GLU A 38 38.66 22.14 -17.33
N GLU A 39 39.22 21.14 -18.00
CA GLU A 39 40.60 20.65 -17.79
C GLU A 39 41.69 21.77 -17.84
N HIS A 40 41.48 22.80 -18.67
CA HIS A 40 42.39 23.93 -18.78
C HIS A 40 42.29 24.96 -17.64
N GLN A 41 41.33 24.86 -16.73
CA GLN A 41 41.08 25.82 -15.65
C GLN A 41 41.50 25.32 -14.25
N ILE A 42 42.14 24.12 -14.15
CA ILE A 42 42.44 23.43 -12.91
C ILE A 42 43.14 24.35 -11.89
N HIS A 43 44.30 24.89 -12.24
CA HIS A 43 45.10 25.68 -11.32
C HIS A 43 44.48 27.00 -10.84
N GLN A 44 43.74 27.69 -11.75
CA GLN A 44 43.10 28.95 -11.39
C GLN A 44 41.82 28.74 -10.54
N ARG A 45 41.15 27.59 -10.69
CA ARG A 45 39.95 27.26 -9.95
C ARG A 45 40.23 26.58 -8.61
N MET A 46 41.32 25.84 -8.44
CA MET A 46 41.70 25.27 -7.15
C MET A 46 41.93 26.32 -6.07
N GLU A 47 42.60 27.44 -6.37
CA GLU A 47 42.76 28.54 -5.41
C GLU A 47 41.47 29.31 -5.14
N SER A 48 40.66 29.49 -6.17
CA SER A 48 39.36 30.19 -6.03
C SER A 48 38.23 29.33 -5.45
N SER A 49 38.37 28.00 -5.37
CA SER A 49 37.31 27.07 -4.99
C SER A 49 37.05 26.99 -3.48
N ARG A 50 37.96 27.49 -2.65
CA ARG A 50 37.81 27.45 -1.17
C ARG A 50 36.62 28.27 -0.65
N LYS A 51 36.07 29.25 -1.41
CA LYS A 51 34.92 30.03 -1.01
C LYS A 51 33.64 29.55 -1.67
N THR A 52 32.74 29.04 -0.88
CA THR A 52 31.38 28.63 -1.24
C THR A 52 30.38 29.54 -0.55
N GLU A 53 29.09 29.39 -0.89
CA GLU A 53 27.98 30.08 -0.23
C GLU A 53 27.96 29.79 1.28
N LEU A 54 28.29 28.55 1.70
CA LEU A 54 28.36 28.13 3.09
C LEU A 54 29.55 28.74 3.81
N THR A 55 30.78 28.69 3.25
CA THR A 55 31.95 29.30 3.88
C THR A 55 31.84 30.82 3.94
N ALA A 56 31.22 31.44 2.94
CA ALA A 56 30.93 32.88 2.97
C ALA A 56 29.83 33.24 3.99
N PHE A 57 28.94 32.32 4.34
CA PHE A 57 28.00 32.51 5.45
C PHE A 57 28.75 32.56 6.81
N PHE A 58 29.70 31.68 7.02
CA PHE A 58 30.55 31.73 8.22
C PHE A 58 31.36 33.05 8.27
N ASP A 59 31.90 33.48 7.13
CA ASP A 59 32.59 34.78 7.04
C ASP A 59 31.64 35.96 7.33
N LEU A 60 30.35 35.87 6.91
CA LEU A 60 29.33 36.87 7.24
C LEU A 60 29.03 36.91 8.75
N ASN A 61 28.86 35.73 9.38
CA ASN A 61 28.63 35.67 10.82
C ASN A 61 29.82 36.26 11.61
N ARG A 62 31.08 35.98 11.18
CA ARG A 62 32.28 36.57 11.77
C ARG A 62 32.25 38.09 11.69
N LYS A 63 31.83 38.67 10.56
CA LYS A 63 31.69 40.12 10.40
C LYS A 63 30.61 40.70 11.33
N LEU A 64 29.45 40.00 11.46
CA LEU A 64 28.36 40.40 12.32
C LEU A 64 28.71 40.28 13.81
N ASN A 65 29.42 39.24 14.23
CA ASN A 65 29.94 39.10 15.57
C ASN A 65 30.94 40.25 15.93
N ALA A 66 31.84 40.58 14.99
CA ALA A 66 32.77 41.69 15.17
C ALA A 66 32.06 43.06 15.29
N MET A 67 30.84 43.16 14.81
CA MET A 67 29.97 44.37 14.97
C MET A 67 29.10 44.30 16.22
N ASN A 68 29.23 43.29 17.08
CA ASN A 68 28.41 43.03 18.27
C ASN A 68 26.90 42.98 17.95
N THR A 69 26.53 42.41 16.81
CA THR A 69 25.13 42.22 16.44
C THR A 69 24.49 41.16 17.35
N PRO A 70 23.31 41.39 17.95
CA PRO A 70 22.63 40.37 18.74
C PRO A 70 22.38 39.10 17.92
N ILE A 71 22.54 37.90 18.53
CA ILE A 71 22.40 36.62 17.85
C ILE A 71 21.00 36.46 17.22
N GLU A 72 19.96 36.98 17.86
CA GLU A 72 18.58 36.96 17.40
C GLU A 72 18.37 37.73 16.08
N GLU A 73 19.16 38.75 15.82
CA GLU A 73 19.14 39.54 14.60
C GLU A 73 20.00 38.97 13.46
N MET A 74 20.88 38.02 13.78
CA MET A 74 21.72 37.34 12.78
C MET A 74 20.88 36.37 11.94
N PRO A 75 21.09 36.29 10.63
CA PRO A 75 20.33 35.37 9.79
C PRO A 75 20.73 33.90 10.01
N MET A 76 19.77 32.98 9.96
CA MET A 76 20.05 31.59 9.67
C MET A 76 20.55 31.43 8.23
N TYR A 77 21.19 30.32 7.91
CA TYR A 77 21.70 30.09 6.55
C TYR A 77 20.59 30.17 5.49
N ILE A 78 19.40 29.66 5.79
CA ILE A 78 18.24 29.73 4.91
C ILE A 78 17.68 31.15 4.75
N GLU A 79 17.87 32.03 5.73
CA GLU A 79 17.40 33.41 5.72
C GLU A 79 18.35 34.38 5.01
N VAL A 80 19.60 33.96 4.77
CA VAL A 80 20.61 34.85 4.17
C VAL A 80 20.14 35.44 2.83
N PRO A 81 19.55 34.68 1.87
CA PRO A 81 19.10 35.25 0.60
C PRO A 81 18.00 36.28 0.71
N GLU A 82 17.26 36.35 1.81
CA GLU A 82 16.25 37.36 2.04
C GLU A 82 16.88 38.74 2.27
N LYS A 83 17.96 38.79 3.07
CA LYS A 83 18.63 40.04 3.51
C LYS A 83 19.89 40.37 2.67
N TYR A 84 20.48 39.36 2.01
CA TYR A 84 21.76 39.46 1.29
C TYR A 84 21.64 38.92 -0.12
N THR A 85 22.48 39.40 -1.03
CA THR A 85 22.63 38.90 -2.39
C THR A 85 23.97 38.22 -2.59
N TRP A 86 24.01 37.02 -3.16
CA TRP A 86 25.22 36.32 -3.52
C TRP A 86 25.92 36.97 -4.72
N ILE A 87 27.18 37.38 -4.56
CA ILE A 87 27.98 37.95 -5.65
C ILE A 87 28.94 36.90 -6.18
N SER A 88 28.61 36.24 -7.27
CA SER A 88 29.40 35.14 -7.84
C SER A 88 30.84 35.52 -8.21
N LYS A 89 31.12 36.79 -8.52
CA LYS A 89 32.48 37.28 -8.87
C LYS A 89 33.41 37.36 -7.64
N THR A 90 32.90 37.85 -6.52
CA THR A 90 33.67 38.00 -5.28
C THR A 90 33.48 36.84 -4.31
N LYS A 91 32.53 35.94 -4.60
CA LYS A 91 32.10 34.85 -3.73
C LYS A 91 31.83 35.33 -2.29
N ASP A 92 31.02 36.38 -2.16
CA ASP A 92 30.69 36.97 -0.87
C ASP A 92 29.20 37.38 -0.83
N TRP A 93 28.64 37.45 0.38
CA TRP A 93 27.28 37.91 0.63
C TRP A 93 27.27 39.44 0.82
N LYS A 94 26.49 40.15 -0.01
CA LYS A 94 26.33 41.63 0.08
C LYS A 94 24.93 41.98 0.51
N LYS A 95 24.77 42.85 1.53
CA LYS A 95 23.48 43.32 2.04
C LYS A 95 22.66 43.95 0.94
N ARG A 96 21.37 43.59 0.81
CA ARG A 96 20.44 44.13 -0.16
C ARG A 96 20.14 45.60 0.13
N VAL A 97 20.04 46.41 -0.90
CA VAL A 97 19.75 47.87 -0.79
C VAL A 97 18.24 48.14 -0.77
N LYS A 98 17.44 47.22 -1.35
CA LYS A 98 15.97 47.28 -1.40
C LYS A 98 15.38 45.98 -0.85
N GLU A 99 14.47 46.09 0.08
CA GLU A 99 13.73 44.95 0.67
C GLU A 99 12.56 44.47 -0.21
N GLN A 100 12.52 44.82 -1.48
CA GLN A 100 11.44 44.41 -2.39
C GLN A 100 11.63 43.05 -3.01
N GLY A 101 10.67 42.13 -2.75
CA GLY A 101 10.53 40.83 -3.37
C GLY A 101 11.53 39.78 -2.82
N GLY A 102 11.24 39.26 -1.62
CA GLY A 102 12.12 38.33 -0.90
C GLY A 102 12.54 37.14 -1.75
N THR A 103 13.85 36.88 -1.80
CA THR A 103 14.37 35.64 -2.32
C THR A 103 14.44 34.67 -1.15
N ILE A 104 13.76 33.54 -1.24
CA ILE A 104 13.79 32.49 -0.20
C ILE A 104 15.05 31.66 -0.37
N GLY A 105 15.80 31.43 0.70
CA GLY A 105 16.89 30.45 0.71
C GLY A 105 16.35 29.04 0.89
N ARG A 106 16.87 28.11 0.10
CA ARG A 106 16.59 26.68 0.27
C ARG A 106 17.88 25.89 0.32
N VAL A 107 18.10 25.24 1.45
CA VAL A 107 19.27 24.38 1.60
C VAL A 107 19.05 23.11 0.78
N HIS A 108 20.03 22.74 -0.02
CA HIS A 108 20.01 21.57 -0.90
C HIS A 108 19.56 20.31 -0.14
N THR A 109 18.69 19.51 -0.76
CA THR A 109 18.20 18.28 -0.13
C THR A 109 19.32 17.24 -0.06
N VAL A 110 19.52 16.68 1.13
CA VAL A 110 20.51 15.65 1.44
C VAL A 110 19.75 14.46 2.02
N PRO A 111 19.93 13.24 1.49
CA PRO A 111 19.28 12.07 2.05
C PRO A 111 19.83 11.71 3.43
N HIS A 112 19.03 11.04 4.24
CA HIS A 112 19.37 10.70 5.63
C HIS A 112 20.58 9.73 5.75
N ASN A 113 20.84 8.94 4.72
CA ASN A 113 21.99 8.03 4.67
C ASN A 113 23.30 8.68 4.19
N ALA A 114 23.31 9.99 3.94
CA ALA A 114 24.51 10.72 3.55
C ALA A 114 25.46 11.06 4.74
N GLY A 115 25.22 10.49 5.92
CA GLY A 115 26.07 10.69 7.09
C GLY A 115 26.06 12.12 7.59
N ASP A 116 27.22 12.66 7.96
CA ASP A 116 27.37 13.97 8.61
C ASP A 116 26.87 15.14 7.78
N VAL A 117 26.85 15.05 6.45
CA VAL A 117 26.28 16.10 5.58
C VAL A 117 24.78 16.28 5.86
N PHE A 118 24.07 15.20 6.13
CA PHE A 118 22.64 15.26 6.48
C PHE A 118 22.42 16.01 7.80
N TYR A 119 23.21 15.71 8.81
CA TYR A 119 23.10 16.35 10.12
C TYR A 119 23.53 17.82 10.07
N LEU A 120 24.59 18.15 9.34
CA LEU A 120 24.99 19.52 9.09
C LEU A 120 23.86 20.32 8.40
N ARG A 121 23.19 19.72 7.41
CA ARG A 121 22.02 20.37 6.77
C ARG A 121 20.91 20.66 7.77
N MET A 122 20.64 19.74 8.71
CA MET A 122 19.64 19.98 9.76
C MET A 122 20.00 21.19 10.61
N LEU A 123 21.26 21.27 11.04
CA LEU A 123 21.76 22.38 11.84
C LEU A 123 21.73 23.72 11.10
N LEU A 124 21.97 23.74 9.78
CA LEU A 124 21.93 24.93 8.94
C LEU A 124 20.49 25.46 8.72
N ASN A 125 19.49 24.62 8.94
CA ASN A 125 18.06 25.00 8.95
C ASN A 125 17.55 25.33 10.37
N HIS A 126 18.38 25.26 11.39
CA HIS A 126 18.04 25.50 12.79
C HIS A 126 18.74 26.75 13.32
N GLU A 127 18.16 27.38 14.33
CA GLU A 127 18.69 28.60 14.97
C GLU A 127 20.12 28.44 15.50
N HIS A 128 20.54 27.21 15.76
CA HIS A 128 21.91 26.88 16.16
C HIS A 128 22.98 27.42 15.20
N CYS A 129 22.68 27.61 13.91
CA CYS A 129 23.64 28.14 12.94
C CYS A 129 23.84 29.67 13.03
N ARG A 130 23.02 30.38 13.80
CA ARG A 130 23.17 31.84 13.97
C ARG A 130 24.48 32.17 14.69
N GLY A 131 25.25 33.08 14.14
CA GLY A 131 26.51 33.52 14.71
C GLY A 131 27.67 32.53 14.70
N LYS A 132 27.47 31.29 14.21
CA LYS A 132 28.54 30.30 14.06
C LYS A 132 29.50 30.68 12.95
N GLU A 133 30.84 30.64 13.23
CA GLU A 133 31.89 31.19 12.35
C GLU A 133 32.64 30.12 11.54
N SER A 134 32.46 28.85 11.84
CA SER A 134 33.16 27.74 11.19
C SER A 134 32.39 26.42 11.33
N HIS A 135 32.85 25.40 10.60
CA HIS A 135 32.36 24.02 10.74
C HIS A 135 32.60 23.46 12.15
N GLU A 136 33.74 23.81 12.78
CA GLU A 136 34.08 23.40 14.15
C GLU A 136 33.20 24.09 15.17
N ASP A 137 32.83 25.33 14.90
CA ASP A 137 31.94 26.08 15.79
C ASP A 137 30.50 25.54 15.75
N MET A 138 30.09 24.96 14.60
CA MET A 138 28.81 24.23 14.47
C MET A 138 28.76 22.98 15.35
N LEU A 139 29.91 22.43 15.77
CA LEU A 139 29.97 21.27 16.67
C LEU A 139 29.85 21.65 18.15
N LYS A 140 29.78 22.95 18.49
CA LYS A 140 29.66 23.41 19.87
C LYS A 140 28.21 23.65 20.26
N VAL A 141 27.75 22.97 21.32
CA VAL A 141 26.46 23.19 21.98
C VAL A 141 26.77 23.70 23.40
N GLU A 142 26.31 24.91 23.70
CA GLU A 142 26.68 25.59 24.96
C GLU A 142 28.20 25.64 25.18
N GLU A 143 28.73 24.98 26.21
CA GLU A 143 30.20 24.91 26.49
C GLU A 143 30.84 23.58 26.05
N GLU A 144 30.04 22.63 25.52
CA GLU A 144 30.52 21.31 25.13
C GLU A 144 30.83 21.22 23.63
N ILE A 145 31.93 20.55 23.28
CA ILE A 145 32.29 20.26 21.88
C ILE A 145 31.90 18.79 21.59
N CYS A 146 31.02 18.60 20.64
CA CYS A 146 30.60 17.28 20.15
C CYS A 146 31.57 16.75 19.10
N GLU A 147 31.70 15.44 19.00
CA GLU A 147 32.58 14.79 17.99
C GLU A 147 31.95 14.81 16.59
N THR A 148 30.61 14.70 16.50
CA THR A 148 29.85 14.60 15.23
C THR A 148 28.67 15.58 15.19
N TYR A 149 28.26 15.97 13.98
CA TYR A 149 27.03 16.76 13.79
C TYR A 149 25.77 15.99 14.22
N LYS A 150 25.82 14.64 14.18
CA LYS A 150 24.74 13.81 14.70
C LYS A 150 24.53 14.01 16.19
N GLU A 151 25.61 14.04 16.95
CA GLU A 151 25.56 14.27 18.40
C GLU A 151 25.01 15.67 18.74
N VAL A 152 25.43 16.70 17.98
CA VAL A 152 24.86 18.06 18.11
C VAL A 152 23.34 18.04 17.87
N CYS A 153 22.90 17.39 16.81
CA CYS A 153 21.48 17.27 16.49
C CYS A 153 20.70 16.51 17.60
N GLN A 154 21.32 15.50 18.22
CA GLN A 154 20.72 14.78 19.35
C GLN A 154 20.57 15.68 20.58
N LYS A 155 21.63 16.39 20.96
CA LYS A 155 21.60 17.34 22.11
C LYS A 155 20.58 18.47 21.92
N LEU A 156 20.40 18.94 20.70
CA LEU A 156 19.41 19.96 20.34
C LEU A 156 17.99 19.40 20.16
N GLY A 157 17.79 18.09 20.34
CA GLY A 157 16.49 17.46 20.15
C GLY A 157 15.98 17.47 18.69
N LEU A 158 16.88 17.68 17.71
CA LEU A 158 16.54 17.74 16.28
C LEU A 158 16.45 16.36 15.65
N LEU A 159 17.16 15.38 16.19
CA LEU A 159 17.01 14.01 15.80
C LEU A 159 15.85 13.41 16.59
N GLN A 160 14.91 12.85 15.86
CA GLN A 160 14.07 11.82 16.41
C GLN A 160 14.99 10.60 16.58
N ASP A 161 15.64 10.52 17.73
CA ASP A 161 16.27 9.30 18.18
C ASP A 161 15.16 8.30 18.56
N ASP A 162 15.55 7.07 18.90
CA ASP A 162 14.60 6.08 19.39
C ASP A 162 13.89 6.53 20.69
N GLY A 163 14.28 7.65 21.29
CA GLY A 163 13.59 8.32 22.42
C GLY A 163 12.11 8.56 22.14
N GLU A 164 11.74 8.77 20.88
CA GLU A 164 10.34 8.80 20.46
C GLU A 164 9.65 7.47 20.76
N TRP A 165 10.29 6.37 20.39
CA TRP A 165 9.71 5.04 20.57
C TRP A 165 9.79 4.57 22.02
N PHE A 166 10.81 4.98 22.75
CA PHE A 166 10.86 4.79 24.20
C PHE A 166 9.67 5.49 24.87
N ALA A 167 9.44 6.76 24.57
CA ALA A 167 8.33 7.52 25.14
C ALA A 167 6.97 6.91 24.78
N VAL A 168 6.77 6.49 23.53
CA VAL A 168 5.54 5.83 23.07
C VAL A 168 5.29 4.53 23.83
N LEU A 169 6.31 3.68 23.99
CA LEU A 169 6.17 2.41 24.68
C LEU A 169 6.04 2.56 26.19
N GLU A 170 6.60 3.63 26.79
CA GLU A 170 6.41 3.97 28.22
C GLU A 170 5.00 4.51 28.49
N GLU A 171 4.46 5.39 27.64
CA GLU A 171 3.10 5.91 27.80
C GLU A 171 2.02 4.83 27.59
N ASP A 172 2.20 3.98 26.60
CA ASP A 172 1.23 2.94 26.25
C ASP A 172 1.34 1.67 27.14
N GLY A 173 2.52 1.41 27.71
CA GLY A 173 2.80 0.21 28.49
C GLY A 173 1.80 -0.09 29.60
N PRO A 174 1.42 0.86 30.46
CA PRO A 174 0.46 0.64 31.54
C PRO A 174 -1.00 0.50 31.10
N ILE A 175 -1.34 0.93 29.88
CA ILE A 175 -2.73 1.07 29.41
C ILE A 175 -3.11 -0.09 28.48
N ARG A 176 -2.14 -0.69 27.80
CA ARG A 176 -2.40 -1.72 26.78
C ARG A 176 -2.08 -3.13 27.23
N THR A 177 -2.76 -4.09 26.59
CA THR A 177 -2.45 -5.52 26.78
C THR A 177 -1.08 -5.86 26.17
N SER A 178 -0.38 -6.84 26.78
CA SER A 178 0.92 -7.34 26.31
C SER A 178 0.89 -7.73 24.82
N HIS A 179 -0.20 -8.35 24.37
CA HIS A 179 -0.43 -8.69 22.97
C HIS A 179 -0.47 -7.44 22.06
N ALA A 180 -1.12 -6.34 22.49
CA ALA A 180 -1.18 -5.09 21.71
C ALA A 180 0.18 -4.38 21.65
N LEU A 181 0.97 -4.44 22.75
CA LEU A 181 2.31 -3.86 22.80
C LEU A 181 3.27 -4.58 21.86
N ARG A 182 3.22 -5.93 21.78
CA ARG A 182 3.98 -6.70 20.79
C ARG A 182 3.60 -6.30 19.37
N GLY A 183 2.29 -6.10 19.09
CA GLY A 183 1.81 -5.61 17.80
C GLY A 183 2.36 -4.22 17.44
N LEU A 184 2.31 -3.27 18.38
CA LEU A 184 2.85 -1.92 18.20
C LEU A 184 4.37 -1.96 17.93
N TYR A 185 5.10 -2.76 18.67
CA TYR A 185 6.54 -2.91 18.47
C TYR A 185 6.86 -3.45 17.07
N VAL A 186 6.15 -4.46 16.58
CA VAL A 186 6.31 -4.96 15.21
C VAL A 186 6.01 -3.88 14.17
N ILE A 187 4.97 -3.05 14.38
CA ILE A 187 4.68 -1.92 13.49
C ILE A 187 5.86 -0.93 13.47
N ILE A 188 6.43 -0.62 14.65
CA ILE A 188 7.61 0.25 14.76
C ILE A 188 8.79 -0.36 13.99
N LEU A 189 9.07 -1.65 14.16
CA LEU A 189 10.16 -2.34 13.47
C LEU A 189 10.01 -2.29 11.94
N ILE A 190 8.84 -2.64 11.44
CA ILE A 190 8.59 -2.80 10.01
C ILE A 190 8.52 -1.46 9.28
N TRP A 191 7.91 -0.45 9.91
CA TRP A 191 7.51 0.77 9.21
C TRP A 191 8.26 2.02 9.63
N SER A 192 8.93 1.99 10.79
CA SER A 192 9.59 3.17 11.33
C SER A 192 11.12 3.05 11.37
N ALA A 193 11.66 1.84 11.18
CA ALA A 193 13.10 1.55 11.15
C ALA A 193 13.87 2.21 12.31
N PRO A 194 13.62 1.84 13.57
CA PRO A 194 14.31 2.42 14.72
C PRO A 194 15.83 2.19 14.61
N ALA A 195 16.61 3.12 15.15
CA ALA A 195 18.07 3.07 15.07
C ALA A 195 18.66 1.92 15.91
N ASN A 196 18.04 1.62 17.06
CA ASN A 196 18.44 0.52 17.93
C ASN A 196 17.23 -0.33 18.37
N PRO A 197 16.72 -1.21 17.50
CA PRO A 197 15.60 -2.10 17.83
C PRO A 197 15.86 -2.93 19.09
N ARG A 198 17.11 -3.37 19.27
CA ARG A 198 17.50 -4.22 20.40
C ARG A 198 17.35 -3.49 21.74
N ALA A 199 17.72 -2.23 21.84
CA ALA A 199 17.58 -1.46 23.07
C ALA A 199 16.11 -1.28 23.48
N LEU A 200 15.21 -1.08 22.51
CA LEU A 200 13.76 -1.03 22.74
C LEU A 200 13.26 -2.39 23.28
N PHE A 201 13.69 -3.50 22.66
CA PHE A 201 13.31 -4.83 23.11
C PHE A 201 13.79 -5.09 24.54
N ASP A 202 15.06 -4.86 24.82
CA ASP A 202 15.68 -5.19 26.11
C ASP A 202 15.07 -4.36 27.27
N ARG A 203 14.50 -3.17 26.99
CA ARG A 203 13.84 -2.35 27.99
C ARG A 203 12.40 -2.75 28.29
N PHE A 204 11.65 -3.25 27.29
CA PHE A 204 10.19 -3.38 27.43
C PHE A 204 9.67 -4.83 27.37
N TRP A 205 10.48 -5.82 26.99
CA TRP A 205 10.02 -7.19 26.78
C TRP A 205 9.34 -7.82 28.01
N GLU A 206 9.72 -7.41 29.21
CA GLU A 206 9.14 -7.94 30.46
C GLU A 206 7.61 -7.70 30.52
N ASN A 207 7.18 -6.51 30.14
CA ASN A 207 5.74 -6.15 30.11
C ASN A 207 4.99 -6.78 28.93
N TRP A 208 5.70 -7.28 27.94
CA TRP A 208 5.09 -7.86 26.73
C TRP A 208 4.76 -9.35 26.89
N GLY A 209 5.07 -9.97 27.98
CA GLY A 209 4.88 -11.39 28.21
C GLY A 209 3.90 -11.73 29.37
N ASP A 210 3.14 -10.77 29.89
CA ASP A 210 2.28 -11.01 31.08
C ASP A 210 1.10 -11.94 30.77
N ASP A 211 0.61 -11.97 29.54
CA ASP A 211 -0.39 -12.92 29.09
C ASP A 211 0.08 -14.39 29.14
N TYR A 212 1.39 -14.63 28.94
CA TYR A 212 1.98 -15.98 29.05
C TYR A 212 2.05 -16.49 30.48
N ILE A 213 2.06 -15.59 31.50
CA ILE A 213 1.98 -15.98 32.91
C ILE A 213 0.64 -16.68 33.19
N MET A 214 -0.44 -16.14 32.62
CA MET A 214 -1.76 -16.75 32.75
C MET A 214 -1.86 -18.09 32.02
N GLU A 215 -1.27 -18.19 30.83
CA GLU A 215 -1.22 -19.42 30.03
C GLU A 215 -0.43 -20.51 30.77
N ALA A 216 0.72 -20.17 31.32
CA ALA A 216 1.56 -21.09 32.08
C ALA A 216 0.85 -21.59 33.36
N ALA A 217 0.15 -20.70 34.08
CA ALA A 217 -0.64 -21.06 35.24
C ALA A 217 -1.76 -22.06 34.93
N GLN A 218 -2.47 -21.86 33.81
CA GLN A 218 -3.51 -22.80 33.35
C GLN A 218 -2.95 -24.19 33.01
N LYS A 219 -1.71 -24.25 32.54
CA LYS A 219 -1.02 -25.51 32.21
C LYS A 219 -0.21 -26.10 33.37
N ASN A 220 -0.26 -25.47 34.57
CA ASN A 220 0.55 -25.82 35.72
C ASN A 220 2.07 -25.89 35.44
N VAL A 221 2.56 -24.99 34.59
CA VAL A 221 3.98 -24.84 34.24
C VAL A 221 4.54 -23.64 34.98
N HIS A 222 5.72 -23.81 35.59
CA HIS A 222 6.47 -22.67 36.13
C HIS A 222 7.10 -21.90 35.00
N LEU A 223 6.72 -20.63 34.81
CA LEU A 223 7.28 -19.74 33.81
C LEU A 223 8.40 -18.90 34.45
N ASP A 224 9.63 -19.17 34.07
CA ASP A 224 10.76 -18.31 34.40
C ASP A 224 10.95 -17.19 33.37
N ASP A 225 11.80 -16.21 33.67
CA ASP A 225 12.04 -15.06 32.81
C ASP A 225 12.60 -15.43 31.43
N ASN A 226 13.45 -16.47 31.33
CA ASN A 226 13.96 -16.95 30.06
C ASN A 226 12.87 -17.56 29.20
N MET A 227 12.02 -18.40 29.79
CA MET A 227 10.86 -18.97 29.10
C MET A 227 9.89 -17.87 28.66
N LYS A 228 9.60 -16.89 29.52
CA LYS A 228 8.75 -15.73 29.19
C LYS A 228 9.33 -14.95 27.99
N ARG A 229 10.62 -14.63 28.04
CA ARG A 229 11.34 -13.95 26.97
C ARG A 229 11.30 -14.73 25.66
N THR A 230 11.51 -16.04 25.73
CA THR A 230 11.46 -16.93 24.56
C THR A 230 10.07 -16.92 23.94
N MET A 231 9.00 -16.97 24.73
CA MET A 231 7.62 -16.89 24.24
C MET A 231 7.34 -15.54 23.53
N VAL A 232 7.85 -14.43 24.09
CA VAL A 232 7.75 -13.10 23.44
C VAL A 232 8.48 -13.09 22.11
N LEU A 233 9.71 -13.61 22.03
CA LEU A 233 10.49 -13.68 20.79
C LEU A 233 9.81 -14.56 19.73
N LEU A 234 9.23 -15.70 20.12
CA LEU A 234 8.47 -16.56 19.21
C LEU A 234 7.24 -15.86 18.64
N ASP A 235 6.49 -15.09 19.45
CA ASP A 235 5.35 -14.30 18.96
C ASP A 235 5.82 -13.17 18.03
N LEU A 236 6.88 -12.46 18.39
CA LEU A 236 7.47 -11.43 17.52
C LEU A 236 7.92 -12.03 16.19
N GLN A 237 8.65 -13.15 16.20
CA GLN A 237 9.07 -13.85 14.98
C GLN A 237 7.87 -14.23 14.12
N HIS A 238 6.80 -14.77 14.73
CA HIS A 238 5.58 -15.14 14.03
C HIS A 238 4.88 -13.94 13.37
N ARG A 239 4.84 -12.78 14.06
CA ARG A 239 4.28 -11.54 13.51
C ARG A 239 5.14 -10.95 12.40
N LEU A 240 6.47 -10.96 12.56
CA LEU A 240 7.42 -10.48 11.56
C LEU A 240 7.37 -11.30 10.27
N GLN A 241 7.14 -12.59 10.37
CA GLN A 241 6.96 -13.46 9.20
C GLN A 241 5.79 -13.06 8.30
N GLU A 242 4.76 -12.40 8.82
CA GLU A 242 3.68 -11.85 7.99
C GLU A 242 4.20 -10.82 6.97
N PHE A 243 5.26 -10.11 7.34
CA PHE A 243 5.95 -9.11 6.51
C PHE A 243 7.18 -9.66 5.80
N GLN A 244 7.39 -10.99 5.80
CA GLN A 244 8.59 -11.65 5.25
C GLN A 244 9.89 -11.17 5.91
N LYS A 245 9.85 -10.92 7.22
CA LYS A 245 10.97 -10.49 8.05
C LYS A 245 11.24 -11.47 9.18
N HIS A 246 12.48 -11.46 9.69
CA HIS A 246 12.94 -12.31 10.78
C HIS A 246 13.50 -11.44 11.92
N LEU A 247 13.68 -12.02 13.10
CA LEU A 247 14.26 -11.34 14.27
C LEU A 247 15.65 -10.79 13.94
N ILE A 248 16.45 -11.57 13.20
CA ILE A 248 17.81 -11.19 12.81
C ILE A 248 17.84 -9.93 11.94
N ASP A 249 16.83 -9.69 11.10
CA ASP A 249 16.74 -8.47 10.27
C ASP A 249 16.71 -7.18 11.13
N PHE A 250 16.41 -7.32 12.42
CA PHE A 250 16.31 -6.22 13.39
C PHE A 250 17.30 -6.37 14.53
N GLN A 251 18.33 -7.20 14.37
CA GLN A 251 19.35 -7.45 15.39
C GLN A 251 18.76 -7.95 16.73
N LEU A 252 17.60 -8.57 16.69
CA LEU A 252 16.96 -9.19 17.84
C LEU A 252 17.51 -10.59 18.06
N PRO A 253 17.55 -11.09 19.32
CA PRO A 253 18.06 -12.43 19.60
C PRO A 253 17.14 -13.50 19.00
N GLU A 254 17.72 -14.54 18.44
CA GLU A 254 17.00 -15.75 18.09
C GLU A 254 17.04 -16.73 19.27
N PRO A 255 15.91 -17.36 19.63
CA PRO A 255 15.90 -18.38 20.69
C PRO A 255 16.80 -19.57 20.35
N THR A 256 17.59 -20.01 21.31
CA THR A 256 18.45 -21.20 21.19
C THR A 256 17.63 -22.49 21.23
N GLU A 257 18.20 -23.61 20.79
CA GLU A 257 17.54 -24.92 20.87
C GLU A 257 17.17 -25.30 22.32
N GLU A 258 18.00 -24.93 23.31
CA GLU A 258 17.73 -25.17 24.74
C GLU A 258 16.53 -24.33 25.22
N GLU A 259 16.47 -23.06 24.85
CA GLU A 259 15.35 -22.17 25.17
C GLU A 259 14.05 -22.64 24.50
N LEU A 260 14.12 -23.11 23.25
CA LEU A 260 12.96 -23.71 22.56
C LEU A 260 12.50 -25.00 23.24
N ALA A 261 13.43 -25.84 23.68
CA ALA A 261 13.11 -27.04 24.42
C ALA A 261 12.42 -26.74 25.76
N ALA A 262 12.86 -25.68 26.48
CA ALA A 262 12.26 -25.26 27.75
C ALA A 262 10.80 -24.85 27.60
N VAL A 263 10.40 -24.21 26.50
CA VAL A 263 9.00 -23.81 26.25
C VAL A 263 8.18 -24.85 25.51
N THR A 264 8.73 -26.06 25.27
CA THR A 264 8.04 -27.11 24.50
C THR A 264 6.70 -27.53 25.13
N VAL A 265 6.60 -27.55 26.46
CA VAL A 265 5.33 -27.87 27.16
C VAL A 265 4.28 -26.78 26.93
N LEU A 266 4.67 -25.51 26.94
CA LEU A 266 3.80 -24.37 26.64
C LEU A 266 3.38 -24.33 25.19
N THR A 267 4.30 -24.65 24.28
CA THR A 267 4.05 -24.63 22.84
C THR A 267 3.51 -25.96 22.30
N GLU A 268 3.39 -27.00 23.15
CA GLU A 268 2.98 -28.36 22.76
C GLU A 268 3.84 -28.93 21.63
N GLY A 269 5.11 -28.49 21.54
CA GLY A 269 6.01 -28.86 20.44
C GLY A 269 5.56 -28.40 19.07
N ARG A 270 4.66 -27.43 18.99
CA ARG A 270 4.11 -26.88 17.74
C ARG A 270 4.57 -25.43 17.54
N SER A 271 4.76 -25.04 16.29
CA SER A 271 5.01 -23.63 15.98
C SER A 271 3.81 -22.75 16.32
N MET A 272 4.05 -21.47 16.53
CA MET A 272 2.99 -20.50 16.81
C MET A 272 1.93 -20.47 15.72
N GLU A 273 2.32 -20.65 14.45
CA GLU A 273 1.39 -20.70 13.31
C GLU A 273 0.41 -21.88 13.42
N ILE A 274 0.91 -23.07 13.78
CA ILE A 274 0.07 -24.27 13.93
C ILE A 274 -0.79 -24.16 15.17
N ARG A 275 -0.24 -23.68 16.30
CA ARG A 275 -1.00 -23.45 17.55
C ARG A 275 -2.18 -22.53 17.30
N GLU A 276 -1.93 -21.39 16.69
CA GLU A 276 -2.97 -20.41 16.39
C GLU A 276 -4.12 -21.01 15.56
N GLU A 277 -3.80 -21.85 14.57
CA GLU A 277 -4.83 -22.47 13.72
C GLU A 277 -5.60 -23.61 14.43
N LEU A 278 -5.06 -24.17 15.49
CA LEU A 278 -5.70 -25.23 16.29
C LEU A 278 -6.32 -24.72 17.59
N ASP A 279 -6.08 -23.47 17.96
CA ASP A 279 -6.63 -22.86 19.19
C ASP A 279 -8.10 -22.50 19.01
N PHE A 280 -8.96 -23.48 19.29
CA PHE A 280 -10.42 -23.35 19.25
C PHE A 280 -11.08 -24.17 20.34
N ASN A 281 -12.23 -23.69 20.82
CA ASN A 281 -13.12 -24.49 21.59
C ASN A 281 -13.89 -25.48 20.68
N VAL A 282 -13.42 -26.72 20.62
CA VAL A 282 -13.91 -27.75 19.70
C VAL A 282 -15.40 -28.02 19.89
N SER A 283 -15.85 -28.10 21.16
CA SER A 283 -17.25 -28.38 21.49
C SER A 283 -18.18 -27.26 21.07
N GLU A 284 -17.75 -26.01 21.24
CA GLU A 284 -18.49 -24.84 20.84
C GLU A 284 -18.58 -24.75 19.29
N LEU A 285 -17.46 -24.96 18.57
CA LEU A 285 -17.47 -24.99 17.11
C LEU A 285 -18.39 -26.10 16.54
N ALA A 286 -18.40 -27.26 17.15
CA ALA A 286 -19.28 -28.36 16.72
C ALA A 286 -20.75 -27.96 16.87
N ASN A 287 -21.13 -27.43 18.04
CA ASN A 287 -22.50 -26.98 18.32
C ASN A 287 -22.93 -25.85 17.38
N GLU A 288 -22.09 -24.86 17.18
CA GLU A 288 -22.37 -23.74 16.26
C GLU A 288 -22.49 -24.19 14.80
N ALA A 289 -21.68 -25.18 14.38
CA ALA A 289 -21.77 -25.75 13.04
C ALA A 289 -23.10 -26.47 12.83
N ASP A 290 -23.54 -27.28 13.80
CA ASP A 290 -24.80 -28.02 13.74
C ASP A 290 -26.02 -27.08 13.81
N GLN A 291 -25.97 -26.00 14.62
CA GLN A 291 -26.97 -24.94 14.61
C GLN A 291 -27.06 -24.26 13.23
N SER A 292 -25.90 -23.89 12.65
CA SER A 292 -25.83 -23.26 11.34
C SER A 292 -26.43 -24.16 10.26
N TYR A 293 -26.12 -25.48 10.31
CA TYR A 293 -26.66 -26.46 9.35
C TYR A 293 -28.18 -26.51 9.33
N SER A 294 -28.82 -26.38 10.49
CA SER A 294 -30.28 -26.37 10.61
C SER A 294 -30.92 -25.19 9.86
N MET A 295 -30.23 -24.07 9.74
CA MET A 295 -30.70 -22.85 9.09
C MET A 295 -30.42 -22.81 7.59
N TYR A 296 -29.64 -23.76 7.03
CA TYR A 296 -29.26 -23.74 5.61
C TYR A 296 -30.43 -24.02 4.67
N THR A 297 -30.43 -23.31 3.55
CA THR A 297 -31.27 -23.64 2.39
C THR A 297 -30.81 -24.96 1.76
N ASN A 298 -31.63 -25.55 0.90
CA ASN A 298 -31.24 -26.80 0.19
C ASN A 298 -29.96 -26.63 -0.62
N GLU A 299 -29.77 -25.46 -1.28
CA GLU A 299 -28.55 -25.14 -2.04
C GLU A 299 -27.32 -25.10 -1.12
N GLN A 300 -27.45 -24.44 0.04
CA GLN A 300 -26.37 -24.35 1.02
C GLN A 300 -26.05 -25.72 1.64
N ARG A 301 -27.09 -26.56 1.92
CA ARG A 301 -26.86 -27.93 2.42
C ARG A 301 -26.10 -28.76 1.40
N ALA A 302 -26.46 -28.70 0.14
CA ALA A 302 -25.75 -29.43 -0.93
C ALA A 302 -24.25 -29.05 -1.00
N VAL A 303 -23.93 -27.76 -0.90
CA VAL A 303 -22.54 -27.28 -0.83
C VAL A 303 -21.83 -27.78 0.42
N TYR A 304 -22.46 -27.64 1.58
CA TYR A 304 -21.90 -28.09 2.86
C TYR A 304 -21.61 -29.59 2.85
N ASP A 305 -22.59 -30.40 2.46
CA ASP A 305 -22.45 -31.85 2.45
C ASP A 305 -21.36 -32.31 1.47
N ALA A 306 -21.25 -31.68 0.29
CA ALA A 306 -20.19 -31.99 -0.68
C ALA A 306 -18.79 -31.77 -0.08
N VAL A 307 -18.59 -30.62 0.59
CA VAL A 307 -17.28 -30.28 1.18
C VAL A 307 -16.97 -31.19 2.40
N ILE A 308 -17.93 -31.36 3.32
CA ILE A 308 -17.72 -32.17 4.52
C ILE A 308 -17.49 -33.63 4.15
N ASN A 309 -18.23 -34.19 3.18
CA ASN A 309 -17.99 -35.53 2.67
C ASN A 309 -16.59 -35.69 2.07
N ALA A 310 -16.12 -34.71 1.27
CA ALA A 310 -14.79 -34.76 0.68
C ALA A 310 -13.70 -34.72 1.75
N VAL A 311 -13.81 -33.82 2.73
CA VAL A 311 -12.85 -33.69 3.86
C VAL A 311 -12.83 -34.97 4.70
N THR A 312 -13.99 -35.53 5.06
CA THR A 312 -14.10 -36.74 5.90
C THR A 312 -13.56 -37.97 5.19
N LYS A 313 -13.86 -38.16 3.89
CA LYS A 313 -13.37 -39.27 3.07
C LYS A 313 -11.94 -39.08 2.59
N ARG A 314 -11.31 -37.91 2.87
CA ARG A 314 -10.00 -37.53 2.32
C ARG A 314 -9.95 -37.59 0.79
N ALA A 315 -11.07 -37.28 0.15
CA ALA A 315 -11.20 -37.25 -1.30
C ALA A 315 -10.91 -35.84 -1.83
N PRO A 316 -10.29 -35.71 -3.02
CA PRO A 316 -10.07 -34.38 -3.61
C PRO A 316 -11.40 -33.74 -4.03
N LEU A 317 -11.50 -32.45 -3.84
CA LEU A 317 -12.64 -31.64 -4.32
C LEU A 317 -12.12 -30.27 -4.74
N ARG A 318 -12.51 -29.81 -5.92
CA ARG A 318 -12.30 -28.44 -6.40
C ARG A 318 -13.68 -27.87 -6.67
N LEU A 319 -14.11 -26.96 -5.78
CA LEU A 319 -15.46 -26.41 -5.80
C LEU A 319 -15.41 -24.90 -5.98
N TYR A 320 -16.19 -24.38 -6.92
CA TYR A 320 -16.48 -22.96 -7.02
C TYR A 320 -17.92 -22.68 -6.61
N ILE A 321 -18.11 -21.82 -5.64
CA ILE A 321 -19.44 -21.38 -5.16
C ILE A 321 -19.76 -20.03 -5.81
N ASN A 322 -20.63 -20.04 -6.80
CA ASN A 322 -21.15 -18.82 -7.42
C ASN A 322 -22.33 -18.28 -6.61
N ALA A 323 -22.18 -17.12 -5.99
CA ALA A 323 -23.20 -16.61 -5.09
C ALA A 323 -23.35 -15.10 -5.20
N LYS A 324 -24.53 -14.63 -5.62
CA LYS A 324 -24.85 -13.20 -5.60
C LYS A 324 -24.90 -12.62 -4.19
N GLY A 325 -24.86 -11.29 -4.08
CA GLY A 325 -24.95 -10.60 -2.79
C GLY A 325 -26.23 -10.99 -2.02
N GLY A 326 -26.09 -11.31 -0.72
CA GLY A 326 -27.23 -11.67 0.14
C GLY A 326 -27.61 -13.15 0.19
N CYS A 327 -26.98 -14.04 -0.60
CA CYS A 327 -27.26 -15.48 -0.57
C CYS A 327 -26.57 -16.25 0.57
N GLY A 328 -25.92 -15.55 1.50
CA GLY A 328 -25.31 -16.18 2.66
C GLY A 328 -23.99 -16.91 2.37
N LYS A 329 -23.21 -16.47 1.37
CA LYS A 329 -21.90 -17.02 1.02
C LYS A 329 -20.98 -17.14 2.24
N THR A 330 -20.72 -16.05 2.94
CA THR A 330 -19.83 -16.02 4.11
C THR A 330 -20.40 -16.86 5.27
N PHE A 331 -21.74 -16.94 5.40
CA PHE A 331 -22.39 -17.75 6.42
C PHE A 331 -22.12 -19.24 6.23
N ILE A 332 -22.26 -19.76 5.01
CA ILE A 332 -21.97 -21.16 4.72
C ILE A 332 -20.47 -21.47 4.84
N LEU A 333 -19.59 -20.58 4.36
CA LEU A 333 -18.15 -20.77 4.47
C LEU A 333 -17.71 -20.88 5.94
N ASN A 334 -18.20 -19.99 6.80
CA ASN A 334 -17.90 -20.06 8.24
C ASN A 334 -18.44 -21.34 8.88
N GLY A 335 -19.63 -21.80 8.51
CA GLY A 335 -20.17 -23.07 9.00
C GLY A 335 -19.34 -24.28 8.57
N ILE A 336 -18.89 -24.31 7.33
CA ILE A 336 -17.95 -25.34 6.82
C ILE A 336 -16.64 -25.31 7.62
N LEU A 337 -16.05 -24.13 7.80
CA LEU A 337 -14.81 -23.95 8.56
C LEU A 337 -14.96 -24.45 10.01
N LYS A 338 -16.06 -24.08 10.68
CA LYS A 338 -16.36 -24.53 12.06
C LYS A 338 -16.46 -26.05 12.13
N LYS A 339 -17.20 -26.67 11.21
CA LYS A 339 -17.35 -28.13 11.18
C LYS A 339 -16.02 -28.84 10.94
N VAL A 340 -15.25 -28.43 9.93
CA VAL A 340 -13.97 -29.06 9.61
C VAL A 340 -13.01 -28.93 10.79
N ARG A 341 -12.91 -27.75 11.42
CA ARG A 341 -12.05 -27.53 12.61
C ARG A 341 -12.48 -28.32 13.84
N SER A 342 -13.76 -28.71 13.95
CA SER A 342 -14.24 -29.55 15.04
C SER A 342 -14.03 -31.06 14.81
N LEU A 343 -13.61 -31.47 13.61
CA LEU A 343 -13.33 -32.87 13.30
C LEU A 343 -12.05 -33.37 14.01
N GLU A 344 -11.95 -34.68 14.18
CA GLU A 344 -10.76 -35.33 14.77
C GLU A 344 -10.34 -34.73 16.13
N GLY A 345 -11.33 -34.32 16.96
CA GLY A 345 -11.04 -33.72 18.29
C GLY A 345 -10.34 -32.35 18.22
N GLY A 346 -10.50 -31.61 17.08
CA GLY A 346 -9.86 -30.31 16.87
C GLY A 346 -8.52 -30.37 16.13
N GLY A 347 -8.08 -31.57 15.74
CA GLY A 347 -6.81 -31.75 15.01
C GLY A 347 -6.88 -31.44 13.51
N CYS A 348 -8.06 -31.07 12.98
CA CYS A 348 -8.25 -30.86 11.55
C CYS A 348 -8.04 -29.39 11.16
N VAL A 349 -7.01 -29.10 10.39
CA VAL A 349 -6.67 -27.75 9.91
C VAL A 349 -7.51 -27.37 8.71
N ALA A 350 -8.16 -26.19 8.77
CA ALA A 350 -8.87 -25.56 7.66
C ALA A 350 -8.40 -24.11 7.49
N LEU A 351 -7.76 -23.79 6.34
CA LEU A 351 -7.21 -22.48 6.09
C LEU A 351 -8.22 -21.59 5.35
N ALA A 352 -8.61 -20.50 6.00
CA ALA A 352 -9.51 -19.51 5.46
C ALA A 352 -8.74 -18.35 4.84
N MET A 353 -9.06 -18.02 3.59
CA MET A 353 -8.42 -16.95 2.83
C MET A 353 -9.46 -16.12 2.08
N ALA A 354 -9.09 -14.89 1.73
CA ALA A 354 -9.86 -14.06 0.79
C ALA A 354 -8.91 -13.18 -0.02
N THR A 355 -9.38 -12.67 -1.15
CA THR A 355 -8.57 -11.76 -2.00
C THR A 355 -8.41 -10.37 -1.40
N THR A 356 -9.36 -9.92 -0.58
CA THR A 356 -9.32 -8.62 0.10
C THR A 356 -9.22 -8.78 1.62
N GLY A 357 -8.61 -7.77 2.29
CA GLY A 357 -8.52 -7.76 3.75
C GLY A 357 -9.90 -7.78 4.42
N ILE A 358 -10.85 -7.01 3.88
CA ILE A 358 -12.21 -6.92 4.42
C ILE A 358 -12.95 -8.27 4.33
N ALA A 359 -12.86 -8.96 3.21
CA ALA A 359 -13.47 -10.29 3.08
C ALA A 359 -12.77 -11.32 3.98
N ALA A 360 -11.46 -11.20 4.16
CA ALA A 360 -10.69 -12.11 5.01
C ALA A 360 -11.13 -12.03 6.48
N ILE A 361 -11.34 -10.84 7.03
CA ILE A 361 -11.77 -10.69 8.45
C ILE A 361 -13.19 -11.18 8.71
N LEU A 362 -14.01 -11.37 7.69
CA LEU A 362 -15.35 -11.98 7.83
C LEU A 362 -15.32 -13.50 7.98
N LEU A 363 -14.18 -14.12 7.68
CA LEU A 363 -13.94 -15.55 7.87
C LEU A 363 -13.22 -15.79 9.19
N ALA A 364 -13.63 -16.79 9.94
CA ALA A 364 -12.98 -17.15 11.20
C ALA A 364 -11.49 -17.47 10.98
N LYS A 365 -10.58 -16.71 11.61
CA LYS A 365 -9.12 -16.73 11.41
C LYS A 365 -8.71 -16.57 9.94
N GLY A 366 -9.50 -15.83 9.14
CA GLY A 366 -9.23 -15.57 7.74
C GLY A 366 -8.06 -14.61 7.55
N ARG A 367 -7.25 -14.85 6.53
CA ARG A 367 -6.15 -14.00 6.08
C ARG A 367 -6.27 -13.68 4.60
N THR A 368 -5.60 -12.64 4.13
CA THR A 368 -5.57 -12.42 2.67
C THR A 368 -4.79 -13.54 1.99
N PHE A 369 -5.22 -13.90 0.78
CA PHE A 369 -4.55 -14.92 -0.04
C PHE A 369 -3.05 -14.66 -0.17
N HIS A 370 -2.67 -13.40 -0.45
CA HIS A 370 -1.26 -13.00 -0.57
C HIS A 370 -0.47 -13.19 0.72
N SER A 371 -1.05 -12.88 1.87
CA SER A 371 -0.38 -13.05 3.17
C SER A 371 -0.27 -14.52 3.56
N ARG A 372 -1.36 -15.28 3.44
CA ARG A 372 -1.40 -16.69 3.84
C ARG A 372 -0.54 -17.59 2.94
N MET A 373 -0.65 -17.41 1.64
CA MET A 373 0.03 -18.25 0.66
C MET A 373 1.34 -17.65 0.14
N LYS A 374 1.76 -16.49 0.66
CA LYS A 374 2.96 -15.77 0.21
C LYS A 374 2.98 -15.59 -1.32
N ALA A 375 1.80 -15.31 -1.89
CA ALA A 375 1.64 -15.17 -3.32
C ALA A 375 2.35 -13.92 -3.85
N PRO A 376 2.99 -13.97 -5.04
CA PRO A 376 3.58 -12.81 -5.67
C PRO A 376 2.51 -11.78 -6.04
N LEU A 377 2.83 -10.48 -5.92
CA LEU A 377 1.90 -9.39 -6.28
C LEU A 377 1.72 -9.29 -7.80
N ASN A 378 2.78 -9.48 -8.55
CA ASN A 378 2.81 -9.45 -10.02
C ASN A 378 3.27 -10.82 -10.53
N PRO A 379 2.36 -11.82 -10.61
CA PRO A 379 2.72 -13.15 -11.07
C PRO A 379 2.93 -13.19 -12.59
N ASP A 380 3.88 -13.98 -13.02
CA ASP A 380 4.06 -14.44 -14.38
C ASP A 380 3.58 -15.89 -14.54
N ASP A 381 3.76 -16.48 -15.73
CA ASP A 381 3.27 -17.81 -16.01
C ASP A 381 4.10 -18.92 -15.35
N GLU A 382 5.29 -18.62 -14.83
CA GLU A 382 6.18 -19.55 -14.13
C GLU A 382 6.20 -19.32 -12.61
N SER A 383 5.56 -18.29 -12.13
CA SER A 383 5.56 -17.91 -10.71
C SER A 383 5.10 -19.05 -9.81
N MET A 384 5.74 -19.17 -8.66
CA MET A 384 5.36 -20.03 -7.54
C MET A 384 5.09 -19.20 -6.29
N LEU A 385 4.40 -19.80 -5.33
CA LEU A 385 4.23 -19.22 -3.99
C LEU A 385 5.58 -19.24 -3.26
N LYS A 386 5.88 -18.18 -2.54
CA LYS A 386 7.14 -18.05 -1.78
C LYS A 386 7.07 -18.83 -0.46
N ILE A 387 6.86 -20.13 -0.52
CA ILE A 387 6.74 -21.04 0.64
C ILE A 387 7.90 -22.02 0.59
N PRO A 388 8.99 -21.82 1.36
CA PRO A 388 10.06 -22.80 1.45
C PRO A 388 9.53 -24.16 1.93
N ALA A 389 9.93 -25.25 1.29
CA ALA A 389 9.38 -26.58 1.53
C ALA A 389 9.52 -27.08 2.99
N GLN A 390 10.53 -26.58 3.72
CA GLN A 390 10.77 -26.97 5.11
C GLN A 390 10.21 -25.95 6.13
N SER A 391 9.56 -24.87 5.67
CA SER A 391 9.01 -23.86 6.57
C SER A 391 7.80 -24.37 7.37
N GLU A 392 7.51 -23.74 8.50
CA GLU A 392 6.33 -24.04 9.32
C GLU A 392 5.03 -23.81 8.53
N LEU A 393 5.01 -22.82 7.65
CA LEU A 393 3.89 -22.60 6.74
C LEU A 393 3.71 -23.79 5.77
N ALA A 394 4.79 -24.37 5.26
CA ALA A 394 4.70 -25.56 4.42
C ALA A 394 4.13 -26.76 5.19
N LYS A 395 4.53 -26.94 6.48
CA LYS A 395 3.97 -27.96 7.36
C LYS A 395 2.47 -27.71 7.59
N LEU A 396 2.09 -26.48 7.87
CA LEU A 396 0.69 -26.09 8.04
C LEU A 396 -0.15 -26.35 6.78
N VAL A 397 0.36 -26.00 5.61
CA VAL A 397 -0.31 -26.25 4.32
C VAL A 397 -0.44 -27.76 4.07
N ARG A 398 0.58 -28.57 4.39
CA ARG A 398 0.48 -30.05 4.29
C ARG A 398 -0.58 -30.62 5.23
N MET A 399 -0.69 -30.12 6.46
CA MET A 399 -1.68 -30.54 7.43
C MET A 399 -3.10 -30.12 7.04
N ALA A 400 -3.25 -29.01 6.30
CA ALA A 400 -4.56 -28.47 5.94
C ALA A 400 -5.39 -29.50 5.13
N ARG A 401 -6.60 -29.79 5.63
CA ARG A 401 -7.60 -30.63 4.96
C ARG A 401 -8.48 -29.85 4.02
N LEU A 402 -8.64 -28.55 4.29
CA LEU A 402 -9.51 -27.66 3.53
C LEU A 402 -8.79 -26.34 3.30
N LEU A 403 -8.82 -25.86 2.06
CA LEU A 403 -8.41 -24.52 1.67
C LEU A 403 -9.65 -23.77 1.16
N VAL A 404 -9.93 -22.60 1.71
CA VAL A 404 -11.06 -21.72 1.30
C VAL A 404 -10.51 -20.41 0.81
N VAL A 405 -10.95 -19.95 -0.37
CA VAL A 405 -10.63 -18.61 -0.90
C VAL A 405 -11.93 -17.88 -1.25
N ASP A 406 -12.30 -16.88 -0.45
CA ASP A 406 -13.47 -16.04 -0.72
C ASP A 406 -13.12 -14.85 -1.61
N GLU A 407 -14.13 -14.28 -2.29
CA GLU A 407 -14.00 -13.22 -3.31
C GLU A 407 -13.00 -13.59 -4.43
N ALA A 408 -12.94 -14.87 -4.82
CA ALA A 408 -11.98 -15.40 -5.77
C ALA A 408 -12.06 -14.79 -7.18
N THR A 409 -13.14 -14.09 -7.51
CA THR A 409 -13.31 -13.38 -8.81
C THR A 409 -12.29 -12.27 -9.02
N MET A 410 -11.68 -11.76 -7.95
CA MET A 410 -10.61 -10.76 -8.01
C MET A 410 -9.21 -11.39 -8.13
N LEU A 411 -9.11 -12.71 -8.06
CA LEU A 411 -7.85 -13.43 -8.20
C LEU A 411 -7.44 -13.50 -9.66
N ASP A 412 -6.19 -13.19 -9.95
CA ASP A 412 -5.60 -13.37 -11.27
C ASP A 412 -5.40 -14.88 -11.56
N ASN A 413 -5.71 -15.32 -12.79
CA ASN A 413 -5.55 -16.74 -13.17
C ASN A 413 -4.11 -17.24 -13.01
N ARG A 414 -3.08 -16.38 -13.13
CA ARG A 414 -1.68 -16.71 -12.88
C ARG A 414 -1.40 -16.98 -11.41
N GLN A 415 -2.11 -16.29 -10.50
CA GLN A 415 -2.05 -16.58 -9.05
C GLN A 415 -2.66 -17.94 -8.73
N LEU A 416 -3.76 -18.28 -9.41
CA LEU A 416 -4.37 -19.63 -9.30
C LEU A 416 -3.41 -20.70 -9.82
N ALA A 417 -2.74 -20.46 -10.95
CA ALA A 417 -1.74 -21.37 -11.51
C ALA A 417 -0.49 -21.50 -10.60
N ALA A 418 -0.03 -20.40 -10.01
CA ALA A 418 1.05 -20.42 -9.03
C ALA A 418 0.69 -21.23 -7.78
N MET A 419 -0.57 -21.14 -7.32
CA MET A 419 -1.08 -21.95 -6.22
C MET A 419 -1.09 -23.45 -6.56
N ASP A 420 -1.55 -23.79 -7.76
CA ASP A 420 -1.58 -25.18 -8.23
C ASP A 420 -0.18 -25.79 -8.25
N ARG A 421 0.77 -25.16 -8.95
CA ARG A 421 2.17 -25.63 -9.03
C ARG A 421 2.81 -25.81 -7.65
N SER A 422 2.61 -24.82 -6.78
CA SER A 422 3.20 -24.87 -5.43
C SER A 422 2.57 -25.93 -4.54
N LEU A 423 1.26 -26.18 -4.67
CA LEU A 423 0.61 -27.26 -3.92
C LEU A 423 1.00 -28.65 -4.44
N GLN A 424 1.18 -28.83 -5.75
CA GLN A 424 1.72 -30.05 -6.32
C GLN A 424 3.12 -30.35 -5.77
N ASP A 425 3.99 -29.37 -5.75
CA ASP A 425 5.36 -29.49 -5.22
C ASP A 425 5.34 -29.79 -3.71
N LEU A 426 4.64 -29.00 -2.91
CA LEU A 426 4.57 -29.17 -1.45
C LEU A 426 3.97 -30.52 -1.03
N MET A 427 3.03 -31.05 -1.81
CA MET A 427 2.37 -32.32 -1.53
C MET A 427 3.08 -33.52 -2.19
N GLY A 428 4.03 -33.30 -3.09
CA GLY A 428 4.65 -34.34 -3.90
C GLY A 428 3.63 -35.09 -4.77
N CYS A 429 2.58 -34.40 -5.24
CA CYS A 429 1.46 -34.98 -5.95
C CYS A 429 1.16 -34.20 -7.22
N PRO A 430 1.24 -34.80 -8.43
CA PRO A 430 1.06 -34.09 -9.70
C PRO A 430 -0.39 -33.74 -10.02
N GLU A 431 -1.33 -34.23 -9.22
CA GLU A 431 -2.75 -33.93 -9.40
C GLU A 431 -3.05 -32.46 -9.12
N PRO A 432 -4.03 -31.86 -9.79
CA PRO A 432 -4.38 -30.46 -9.59
C PRO A 432 -4.52 -30.10 -8.11
N PHE A 433 -3.85 -29.01 -7.71
CA PHE A 433 -3.77 -28.49 -6.33
C PHE A 433 -3.24 -29.53 -5.31
N GLY A 434 -2.37 -30.44 -5.74
CA GLY A 434 -1.80 -31.48 -4.86
C GLY A 434 -2.87 -32.33 -4.17
N ASN A 435 -3.98 -32.56 -4.83
CA ASN A 435 -5.10 -33.37 -4.34
C ASN A 435 -5.81 -32.85 -3.07
N LYS A 436 -5.69 -31.54 -2.78
CA LYS A 436 -6.38 -30.88 -1.65
C LYS A 436 -7.86 -30.65 -1.92
N VAL A 437 -8.64 -30.52 -0.85
CA VAL A 437 -10.00 -29.96 -0.93
C VAL A 437 -9.85 -28.44 -1.02
N LEU A 438 -10.21 -27.87 -2.16
CA LEU A 438 -10.14 -26.44 -2.45
C LEU A 438 -11.53 -25.90 -2.75
N VAL A 439 -11.95 -24.89 -1.98
CA VAL A 439 -13.22 -24.19 -2.18
C VAL A 439 -12.91 -22.75 -2.55
N LEU A 440 -13.23 -22.36 -3.75
CA LEU A 440 -13.26 -20.96 -4.20
C LEU A 440 -14.69 -20.44 -4.10
N SER A 441 -14.87 -19.19 -3.78
CA SER A 441 -16.20 -18.56 -3.77
C SER A 441 -16.15 -17.13 -4.28
N GLY A 442 -17.24 -16.68 -4.90
CA GLY A 442 -17.31 -15.33 -5.46
C GLY A 442 -18.63 -15.06 -6.18
N ASP A 443 -18.68 -13.92 -6.84
CA ASP A 443 -19.80 -13.48 -7.68
C ASP A 443 -19.24 -12.88 -8.99
N MET A 444 -19.37 -13.59 -10.09
CA MET A 444 -18.82 -13.16 -11.40
C MET A 444 -19.46 -11.87 -11.95
N ARG A 445 -20.50 -11.34 -11.29
CA ARG A 445 -21.12 -10.05 -11.60
C ARG A 445 -20.37 -8.88 -10.96
N GLN A 446 -19.47 -9.15 -10.02
CA GLN A 446 -18.68 -8.15 -9.30
C GLN A 446 -17.39 -7.80 -10.06
N CYS A 447 -16.58 -6.89 -9.48
CA CYS A 447 -15.35 -6.46 -10.10
C CYS A 447 -14.39 -7.63 -10.33
N LEU A 448 -13.68 -7.58 -11.45
CA LEU A 448 -12.68 -8.54 -11.92
C LEU A 448 -11.27 -8.15 -11.45
N PRO A 449 -10.24 -8.98 -11.72
CA PRO A 449 -8.86 -8.61 -11.44
C PRO A 449 -8.48 -7.27 -12.06
N VAL A 450 -7.72 -6.47 -11.33
CA VAL A 450 -7.23 -5.18 -11.83
C VAL A 450 -5.91 -5.42 -12.56
N VAL A 451 -5.92 -5.22 -13.88
CA VAL A 451 -4.74 -5.32 -14.74
C VAL A 451 -4.48 -3.95 -15.35
N LEU A 452 -3.40 -3.29 -14.91
CA LEU A 452 -3.06 -1.94 -15.34
C LEU A 452 -2.80 -1.89 -16.85
N GLY A 453 -3.43 -0.93 -17.53
CA GLY A 453 -3.27 -0.73 -18.97
C GLY A 453 -3.82 -1.83 -19.88
N ALA A 454 -4.53 -2.84 -19.32
CA ALA A 454 -5.08 -3.92 -20.14
C ALA A 454 -6.39 -3.53 -20.83
N SER A 455 -6.56 -4.00 -22.04
CA SER A 455 -7.83 -3.97 -22.76
C SER A 455 -8.88 -4.88 -22.12
N ARG A 456 -10.16 -4.76 -22.52
CA ARG A 456 -11.23 -5.68 -22.10
C ARG A 456 -10.85 -7.14 -22.28
N ALA A 457 -10.31 -7.51 -23.44
CA ALA A 457 -9.87 -8.88 -23.72
C ALA A 457 -8.76 -9.33 -22.75
N GLY A 458 -7.77 -8.48 -22.48
CA GLY A 458 -6.71 -8.79 -21.54
C GLY A 458 -7.19 -8.93 -20.09
N ILE A 459 -8.24 -8.20 -19.68
CA ILE A 459 -8.86 -8.39 -18.35
C ILE A 459 -9.62 -9.72 -18.29
N VAL A 460 -10.40 -10.03 -19.33
CA VAL A 460 -11.16 -11.29 -19.42
C VAL A 460 -10.21 -12.49 -19.37
N GLU A 461 -9.12 -12.46 -20.13
CA GLU A 461 -8.10 -13.51 -20.16
C GLU A 461 -7.51 -13.80 -18.76
N ARG A 462 -7.42 -12.79 -17.91
CA ARG A 462 -6.87 -12.91 -16.54
C ARG A 462 -7.87 -13.42 -15.50
N CYS A 463 -9.13 -13.62 -15.88
CA CYS A 463 -10.14 -14.17 -14.98
C CYS A 463 -9.90 -15.65 -14.70
N ILE A 464 -10.21 -16.08 -13.48
CA ILE A 464 -10.01 -17.48 -13.04
C ILE A 464 -10.78 -18.50 -13.89
N ASN A 465 -11.96 -18.13 -14.42
CA ASN A 465 -12.78 -18.99 -15.26
C ASN A 465 -12.26 -19.13 -16.71
N GLN A 466 -11.23 -18.36 -17.07
CA GLN A 466 -10.50 -18.53 -18.34
C GLN A 466 -9.22 -19.38 -18.15
N SER A 467 -8.89 -19.74 -16.92
CA SER A 467 -7.75 -20.61 -16.64
C SER A 467 -8.01 -22.04 -17.13
N PRO A 468 -7.00 -22.75 -17.71
CA PRO A 468 -7.11 -24.17 -18.00
C PRO A 468 -7.46 -25.03 -16.77
N LEU A 469 -7.14 -24.56 -15.57
CA LEU A 469 -7.49 -25.23 -14.32
C LEU A 469 -8.99 -25.19 -14.02
N TRP A 470 -9.74 -24.29 -14.63
CA TRP A 470 -11.18 -24.14 -14.37
C TRP A 470 -11.98 -25.41 -14.68
N GLN A 471 -11.60 -26.20 -15.68
CA GLN A 471 -12.23 -27.47 -16.03
C GLN A 471 -12.27 -28.49 -14.88
N HIS A 472 -11.39 -28.33 -13.89
CA HIS A 472 -11.33 -29.21 -12.72
C HIS A 472 -12.28 -28.76 -11.59
N PHE A 473 -12.91 -27.60 -11.71
CA PHE A 473 -13.82 -27.09 -10.70
C PHE A 473 -15.27 -27.53 -10.98
N GLN A 474 -15.90 -28.08 -9.94
CA GLN A 474 -17.35 -28.19 -9.89
C GLN A 474 -17.93 -26.82 -9.52
N VAL A 475 -18.88 -26.34 -10.29
CA VAL A 475 -19.58 -25.07 -9.99
C VAL A 475 -20.91 -25.38 -9.28
N MET A 476 -21.12 -24.75 -8.13
CA MET A 476 -22.41 -24.79 -7.41
C MET A 476 -22.91 -23.38 -7.19
N GLU A 477 -24.21 -23.16 -7.37
CA GLU A 477 -24.83 -21.84 -7.29
C GLU A 477 -25.67 -21.67 -6.02
N LEU A 478 -25.59 -20.47 -5.45
CA LEU A 478 -26.51 -20.00 -4.41
C LEU A 478 -27.34 -18.87 -4.99
N THR A 479 -28.59 -19.17 -5.32
CA THR A 479 -29.52 -18.27 -6.02
C THR A 479 -30.46 -17.53 -5.07
N LYS A 480 -30.78 -18.12 -3.93
CA LYS A 480 -31.78 -17.62 -2.98
C LYS A 480 -31.20 -16.51 -2.10
N ASN A 481 -31.69 -15.29 -2.27
CA ASN A 481 -31.35 -14.17 -1.38
C ASN A 481 -32.05 -14.31 -0.04
N LEU A 482 -31.28 -14.58 1.01
CA LEU A 482 -31.81 -14.78 2.38
C LEU A 482 -32.52 -13.54 2.93
N ARG A 483 -32.09 -12.34 2.56
CA ARG A 483 -32.72 -11.08 2.98
C ARG A 483 -34.14 -10.93 2.47
N VAL A 484 -34.40 -11.44 1.27
CA VAL A 484 -35.69 -11.41 0.62
C VAL A 484 -36.59 -12.52 1.16
N LEU A 485 -36.05 -13.72 1.39
CA LEU A 485 -36.81 -14.86 1.91
C LEU A 485 -37.38 -14.61 3.32
N THR A 486 -36.65 -13.87 4.16
CA THR A 486 -37.08 -13.58 5.55
C THR A 486 -38.16 -12.50 5.64
N SER A 487 -38.22 -11.57 4.68
CA SER A 487 -39.13 -10.40 4.75
C SER A 487 -40.42 -10.56 3.98
N ASN A 488 -40.47 -11.42 2.95
CA ASN A 488 -41.59 -11.58 2.00
C ASN A 488 -42.09 -10.25 1.38
N ASP A 489 -41.21 -9.21 1.35
CA ASP A 489 -41.53 -7.87 0.86
C ASP A 489 -41.36 -7.79 -0.67
N GLN A 490 -42.40 -7.40 -1.34
CA GLN A 490 -42.44 -7.24 -2.79
C GLN A 490 -41.44 -6.19 -3.30
N HIS A 491 -41.12 -5.15 -2.51
CA HIS A 491 -40.12 -4.15 -2.88
C HIS A 491 -38.72 -4.75 -2.89
N LEU A 492 -38.41 -5.58 -1.91
CA LEU A 492 -37.12 -6.26 -1.84
C LEU A 492 -36.96 -7.30 -2.94
N ILE A 493 -38.02 -8.01 -3.30
CA ILE A 493 -38.00 -8.96 -4.43
C ILE A 493 -37.71 -8.23 -5.75
N LYS A 494 -38.39 -7.10 -5.99
CA LYS A 494 -38.17 -6.27 -7.21
C LYS A 494 -36.75 -5.72 -7.22
N TRP A 495 -36.21 -5.31 -6.06
CA TRP A 495 -34.87 -4.81 -5.94
C TRP A 495 -33.81 -5.88 -6.23
N ASP A 496 -33.96 -7.07 -5.66
CA ASP A 496 -33.08 -8.21 -5.93
C ASP A 496 -33.09 -8.61 -7.41
N THR A 497 -34.26 -8.59 -8.02
CA THR A 497 -34.41 -8.85 -9.47
C THR A 497 -33.73 -7.78 -10.30
N LEU A 498 -33.92 -6.50 -9.97
CA LEU A 498 -33.32 -5.37 -10.68
C LEU A 498 -31.78 -5.43 -10.59
N THR A 499 -31.24 -5.57 -9.39
CA THR A 499 -29.79 -5.64 -9.18
C THR A 499 -29.17 -6.84 -9.88
N THR A 500 -29.82 -8.00 -9.85
CA THR A 500 -29.38 -9.20 -10.57
C THR A 500 -29.36 -8.98 -12.08
N ARG A 501 -30.35 -8.33 -12.65
CA ARG A 501 -30.43 -8.01 -14.10
C ARG A 501 -29.38 -6.98 -14.50
N ILE A 502 -29.05 -6.00 -13.62
CA ILE A 502 -27.94 -5.05 -13.83
C ILE A 502 -26.62 -5.82 -13.88
N GLY A 503 -26.38 -6.73 -12.92
CA GLY A 503 -25.16 -7.55 -12.87
C GLY A 503 -25.00 -8.47 -14.09
N ASN A 504 -26.10 -9.04 -14.58
CA ASN A 504 -26.09 -9.90 -15.78
C ASN A 504 -26.06 -9.11 -17.10
N GLY A 505 -26.18 -7.77 -17.08
CA GLY A 505 -26.26 -6.95 -18.27
C GLY A 505 -27.54 -7.21 -19.10
N THR A 506 -28.61 -7.65 -18.43
CA THR A 506 -29.92 -7.94 -19.06
C THR A 506 -30.98 -6.86 -18.76
N TYR A 507 -30.60 -5.83 -18.01
CA TYR A 507 -31.40 -4.66 -17.69
C TYR A 507 -30.77 -3.42 -18.28
N GLY A 508 -31.11 -3.11 -19.50
CA GLY A 508 -30.61 -1.91 -20.18
C GLY A 508 -31.39 -1.66 -21.45
N ALA A 509 -31.39 -0.42 -21.88
CA ALA A 509 -31.93 0.06 -23.14
C ALA A 509 -30.76 0.54 -24.04
N GLY A 510 -31.07 0.85 -25.30
CA GLY A 510 -30.08 1.29 -26.28
C GLY A 510 -29.59 0.15 -27.18
N PRO A 511 -28.82 0.47 -28.23
CA PRO A 511 -28.33 -0.50 -29.20
C PRO A 511 -27.52 -1.66 -28.58
N ASP A 512 -26.71 -1.34 -27.56
CA ASP A 512 -25.86 -2.30 -26.87
C ASP A 512 -26.47 -2.87 -25.58
N GLY A 513 -27.68 -2.38 -25.19
CA GLY A 513 -28.37 -2.80 -23.96
C GLY A 513 -27.64 -2.37 -22.68
N ASP A 514 -26.76 -1.35 -22.74
CA ASP A 514 -25.89 -0.92 -21.65
C ASP A 514 -26.45 0.28 -20.83
N MET A 515 -27.52 0.95 -21.32
CA MET A 515 -28.12 2.07 -20.61
C MET A 515 -29.15 1.61 -19.57
N VAL A 516 -28.80 1.80 -18.30
CA VAL A 516 -29.62 1.46 -17.12
C VAL A 516 -30.38 2.69 -16.65
N THR A 517 -31.70 2.58 -16.53
CA THR A 517 -32.59 3.63 -16.00
C THR A 517 -33.13 3.21 -14.63
N PHE A 518 -32.79 3.99 -13.62
CA PHE A 518 -33.23 3.76 -12.23
C PHE A 518 -34.59 4.38 -11.96
N PRO A 519 -35.35 3.84 -10.98
CA PRO A 519 -36.59 4.46 -10.52
C PRO A 519 -36.35 5.92 -10.07
N PRO A 520 -37.22 6.86 -10.46
CA PRO A 520 -37.03 8.29 -10.16
C PRO A 520 -36.93 8.61 -8.66
N GLU A 521 -37.56 7.82 -7.79
CA GLU A 521 -37.55 7.98 -6.33
C GLU A 521 -36.19 7.66 -5.71
N MET A 522 -35.37 6.90 -6.41
CA MET A 522 -33.99 6.63 -6.00
C MET A 522 -33.02 7.71 -6.45
N CYS A 523 -33.37 8.47 -7.48
CA CYS A 523 -32.50 9.42 -8.13
C CYS A 523 -32.77 10.84 -7.65
N MET A 524 -31.71 11.56 -7.35
CA MET A 524 -31.76 12.96 -7.03
C MET A 524 -31.55 13.79 -8.30
N LYS A 525 -32.52 14.70 -8.58
CA LYS A 525 -32.39 15.61 -9.73
C LYS A 525 -31.30 16.65 -9.44
N ILE A 526 -30.30 16.71 -10.29
CA ILE A 526 -29.39 17.85 -10.33
C ILE A 526 -30.18 18.97 -10.98
N GLN A 527 -30.44 20.05 -10.25
CA GLN A 527 -31.25 21.18 -10.78
C GLN A 527 -30.54 21.81 -11.97
N ASP A 528 -31.08 21.57 -13.17
CA ASP A 528 -30.63 22.21 -14.40
C ASP A 528 -31.08 23.67 -14.42
N ASN A 529 -30.15 24.58 -14.42
CA ASN A 529 -30.32 25.92 -15.03
C ASN A 529 -28.99 26.30 -15.69
N THR A 530 -29.05 26.74 -16.87
CA THR A 530 -28.15 26.91 -17.98
C THR A 530 -26.84 27.72 -17.77
N ASN A 531 -26.28 27.84 -16.59
CA ASN A 531 -25.01 28.50 -16.35
C ASN A 531 -24.02 27.57 -15.61
N LEU A 532 -22.82 27.44 -16.14
CA LEU A 532 -21.68 26.65 -15.68
C LEU A 532 -21.14 27.14 -14.29
N ASP A 533 -21.84 26.84 -13.20
CA ASP A 533 -21.38 27.16 -11.87
C ASP A 533 -20.90 25.89 -11.15
N SER A 534 -19.60 25.80 -10.87
CA SER A 534 -18.97 24.79 -10.00
C SER A 534 -19.66 24.65 -8.62
N ASN A 535 -20.35 25.70 -8.16
CA ASN A 535 -21.13 25.71 -6.93
C ASN A 535 -22.37 24.78 -6.93
N ARG A 536 -22.80 24.25 -8.09
CA ARG A 536 -24.03 23.44 -8.19
C ARG A 536 -23.78 21.95 -8.02
N GLU A 537 -22.69 21.44 -8.57
CA GLU A 537 -22.26 20.06 -8.31
C GLU A 537 -22.04 19.88 -6.80
N SER A 538 -21.44 20.87 -6.16
CA SER A 538 -21.24 20.90 -4.72
C SER A 538 -22.57 20.88 -3.94
N ARG A 539 -23.63 21.56 -4.40
CA ARG A 539 -24.94 21.53 -3.73
C ARG A 539 -25.64 20.17 -3.87
N SER A 540 -25.66 19.60 -5.06
CA SER A 540 -26.28 18.28 -5.30
C SER A 540 -25.56 17.18 -4.53
N LEU A 541 -24.24 17.28 -4.47
CA LEU A 541 -23.41 16.36 -3.71
C LEU A 541 -23.66 16.50 -2.20
N MET A 542 -23.82 17.74 -1.71
CA MET A 542 -24.17 17.95 -0.31
C MET A 542 -25.56 17.44 0.04
N GLN A 543 -26.54 17.62 -0.82
CA GLN A 543 -27.86 17.02 -0.62
C GLN A 543 -27.79 15.49 -0.56
N LEU A 544 -26.93 14.86 -1.40
CA LEU A 544 -26.67 13.43 -1.31
C LEU A 544 -26.01 13.06 0.03
N ALA A 545 -25.01 13.82 0.46
CA ALA A 545 -24.35 13.61 1.74
C ALA A 545 -25.32 13.74 2.92
N ASP A 546 -26.21 14.73 2.93
CA ASP A 546 -27.24 14.91 3.97
C ASP A 546 -28.26 13.76 4.00
N LYS A 547 -28.52 13.12 2.84
CA LYS A 547 -29.40 11.92 2.79
C LYS A 547 -28.72 10.67 3.30
N VAL A 548 -27.44 10.51 3.03
CA VAL A 548 -26.63 9.35 3.47
C VAL A 548 -26.28 9.47 4.94
N PHE A 549 -25.91 10.68 5.37
CA PHE A 549 -25.48 11.01 6.73
C PHE A 549 -26.44 12.01 7.40
N PRO A 550 -27.72 11.64 7.64
CA PRO A 550 -28.65 12.55 8.30
C PRO A 550 -28.19 12.87 9.71
N GLN A 551 -28.26 14.14 10.09
CA GLN A 551 -27.83 14.60 11.43
C GLN A 551 -26.39 14.18 11.75
N LEU A 552 -25.47 14.31 10.77
CA LEU A 552 -24.07 13.88 10.90
C LEU A 552 -23.38 14.46 12.15
N LYS A 553 -23.69 15.72 12.50
CA LYS A 553 -23.08 16.39 13.66
C LYS A 553 -23.39 15.69 14.97
N ASP A 554 -24.58 15.10 15.08
CA ASP A 554 -25.06 14.45 16.30
C ASP A 554 -24.54 12.99 16.39
N ASN A 555 -24.38 12.37 15.24
CA ASN A 555 -24.01 10.96 15.11
C ASN A 555 -22.50 10.71 14.82
N ILE A 556 -21.68 11.78 14.82
CA ILE A 556 -20.27 11.67 14.42
C ILE A 556 -19.42 10.80 15.36
N ARG A 557 -19.89 10.54 16.57
CA ARG A 557 -19.20 9.68 17.55
C ARG A 557 -19.68 8.24 17.53
N ASP A 558 -20.73 7.92 16.79
CA ASP A 558 -21.23 6.55 16.68
C ASP A 558 -20.52 5.81 15.55
N ALA A 559 -19.52 5.01 15.90
CA ALA A 559 -18.72 4.22 14.98
C ALA A 559 -19.58 3.26 14.15
N ASN A 560 -20.56 2.60 14.77
CA ASN A 560 -21.45 1.64 14.09
C ASN A 560 -22.38 2.33 13.09
N TRP A 561 -22.82 3.55 13.41
CA TRP A 561 -23.65 4.36 12.53
C TRP A 561 -22.84 4.83 11.32
N LEU A 562 -21.60 5.32 11.52
CA LEU A 562 -20.71 5.79 10.46
C LEU A 562 -20.24 4.62 9.57
N ASN A 563 -19.87 3.50 10.15
CA ASN A 563 -19.40 2.33 9.41
C ASN A 563 -20.45 1.71 8.50
N GLY A 564 -21.74 1.89 8.86
CA GLY A 564 -22.85 1.45 8.03
C GLY A 564 -23.16 2.35 6.83
N ARG A 565 -22.42 3.42 6.57
CA ARG A 565 -22.74 4.44 5.56
C ARG A 565 -21.55 4.81 4.70
N ALA A 566 -21.77 5.05 3.40
CA ALA A 566 -20.76 5.60 2.50
C ALA A 566 -21.35 6.27 1.26
N ILE A 567 -20.58 7.17 0.66
CA ILE A 567 -20.82 7.64 -0.71
C ILE A 567 -19.86 6.90 -1.64
N LEU A 568 -20.41 6.24 -2.66
CA LEU A 568 -19.67 5.44 -3.63
C LEU A 568 -19.52 6.21 -4.94
N THR A 569 -18.31 6.24 -5.49
CA THR A 569 -18.01 6.93 -6.75
C THR A 569 -16.97 6.17 -7.55
N PRO A 570 -16.90 6.31 -8.89
CA PRO A 570 -15.97 5.53 -9.70
C PRO A 570 -14.48 5.88 -9.48
N THR A 571 -14.13 7.14 -9.20
CA THR A 571 -12.75 7.64 -9.23
C THR A 571 -12.24 8.16 -7.88
N ASN A 572 -10.92 8.08 -7.66
CA ASN A 572 -10.29 8.61 -6.45
C ASN A 572 -10.40 10.14 -6.35
N LYS A 573 -10.29 10.89 -7.47
CA LYS A 573 -10.44 12.34 -7.50
C LYS A 573 -11.80 12.78 -6.94
N ALA A 574 -12.89 12.08 -7.34
CA ALA A 574 -14.22 12.35 -6.81
C ALA A 574 -14.32 12.02 -5.32
N VAL A 575 -13.70 10.91 -4.87
CA VAL A 575 -13.64 10.53 -3.44
C VAL A 575 -13.02 11.65 -2.61
N ASP A 576 -11.88 12.17 -3.03
CA ASP A 576 -11.14 13.20 -2.30
C ASP A 576 -11.96 14.50 -2.20
N GLY A 577 -12.57 14.94 -3.32
CA GLY A 577 -13.46 16.11 -3.33
C GLY A 577 -14.65 15.99 -2.38
N ILE A 578 -15.29 14.81 -2.36
CA ILE A 578 -16.43 14.54 -1.46
C ILE A 578 -15.98 14.58 0.00
N ASN A 579 -14.90 13.87 0.32
CA ASN A 579 -14.38 13.79 1.69
C ASN A 579 -13.98 15.17 2.22
N SER A 580 -13.25 15.96 1.45
CA SER A 580 -12.84 17.32 1.83
C SER A 580 -14.05 18.23 2.09
N MET A 581 -15.05 18.19 1.21
CA MET A 581 -16.26 19.01 1.35
C MET A 581 -17.07 18.66 2.59
N ILE A 582 -17.15 17.37 2.96
CA ILE A 582 -17.88 16.95 4.17
C ILE A 582 -17.12 17.39 5.42
N VAL A 583 -15.80 17.19 5.47
CA VAL A 583 -14.96 17.56 6.63
C VAL A 583 -14.96 19.07 6.86
N GLU A 584 -14.94 19.90 5.81
CA GLU A 584 -14.98 21.36 5.91
C GLU A 584 -16.22 21.84 6.68
N LYS A 585 -17.38 21.19 6.49
CA LYS A 585 -18.66 21.54 7.12
C LYS A 585 -18.86 20.98 8.54
N LEU A 586 -17.99 20.06 8.96
CA LEU A 586 -18.07 19.51 10.32
C LEU A 586 -17.62 20.54 11.35
N PRO A 587 -18.25 20.57 12.54
CA PRO A 587 -17.78 21.36 13.67
C PRO A 587 -16.49 20.74 14.24
N GLY A 588 -15.76 21.54 15.01
CA GLY A 588 -14.58 21.11 15.74
C GLY A 588 -13.29 21.71 15.18
N GLN A 589 -12.24 21.62 16.00
CA GLN A 589 -10.91 22.09 15.62
C GLN A 589 -10.30 21.19 14.56
N GLU A 590 -9.78 21.79 13.53
CA GLU A 590 -9.10 21.10 12.44
C GLU A 590 -7.66 20.77 12.83
N VAL A 591 -7.26 19.53 12.60
CA VAL A 591 -5.90 19.04 12.78
C VAL A 591 -5.29 18.79 11.41
N LYS A 592 -4.23 19.53 11.07
CA LYS A 592 -3.46 19.37 9.83
C LYS A 592 -2.19 18.58 10.09
N LEU A 593 -2.05 17.46 9.43
CA LEU A 593 -0.94 16.53 9.60
C LEU A 593 -0.17 16.42 8.28
N TYR A 594 1.01 17.04 8.23
CA TYR A 594 1.86 17.03 7.04
C TYR A 594 2.75 15.80 7.01
N SER A 595 3.01 15.28 5.79
CA SER A 595 3.98 14.20 5.57
C SER A 595 5.40 14.76 5.48
N ALA A 596 6.37 13.87 5.72
CA ALA A 596 7.75 14.06 5.31
C ALA A 596 8.01 13.22 4.06
N ASP A 597 8.25 13.88 2.93
CA ASP A 597 8.46 13.24 1.64
C ASP A 597 9.94 13.30 1.26
N GLN A 598 10.47 12.21 0.71
CA GLN A 598 11.89 12.08 0.38
C GLN A 598 12.07 11.34 -0.96
N VAL A 599 12.99 11.84 -1.78
CA VAL A 599 13.49 11.11 -2.96
C VAL A 599 14.64 10.21 -2.52
N ASP A 600 14.60 8.95 -2.94
CA ASP A 600 15.55 7.94 -2.46
C ASP A 600 16.95 8.08 -3.13
N ASP A 601 17.06 8.59 -4.37
CA ASP A 601 18.33 8.80 -5.08
C ASP A 601 18.77 10.28 -5.07
N LEU A 602 20.02 10.52 -4.71
CA LEU A 602 20.67 11.83 -4.71
C LEU A 602 20.72 12.51 -6.09
N ARG A 603 20.82 11.72 -7.17
CA ARG A 603 20.84 12.25 -8.54
C ARG A 603 19.48 12.80 -8.93
N ASP A 604 18.43 12.12 -8.53
CA ASP A 604 17.06 12.48 -8.82
C ASP A 604 16.57 13.61 -7.91
N SER A 605 17.06 13.72 -6.67
CA SER A 605 16.68 14.77 -5.73
C SER A 605 17.03 16.19 -6.24
N ARG A 606 18.01 16.31 -7.13
CA ARG A 606 18.39 17.60 -7.74
C ARG A 606 17.43 18.08 -8.83
N GLY A 607 16.61 17.18 -9.37
CA GLY A 607 15.67 17.47 -10.46
C GLY A 607 14.26 17.83 -10.02
N PHE A 608 13.87 17.49 -8.79
CA PHE A 608 12.48 17.64 -8.33
C PHE A 608 12.40 18.44 -7.05
N SER A 609 11.54 19.46 -7.04
CA SER A 609 11.33 20.28 -5.83
C SER A 609 10.50 19.51 -4.81
N VAL A 610 10.69 19.81 -3.52
CA VAL A 610 9.92 19.20 -2.44
C VAL A 610 8.42 19.47 -2.61
N GLU A 611 8.04 20.67 -3.10
CA GLU A 611 6.65 21.03 -3.37
C GLU A 611 6.04 20.17 -4.47
N TYR A 612 6.81 19.86 -5.50
CA TYR A 612 6.36 18.94 -6.55
C TYR A 612 6.06 17.56 -5.97
N ILE A 613 6.98 16.99 -5.17
CA ILE A 613 6.81 15.68 -4.55
C ILE A 613 5.62 15.69 -3.58
N ASN A 614 5.46 16.77 -2.79
CA ASN A 614 4.33 16.94 -1.89
C ASN A 614 2.98 17.01 -2.63
N SER A 615 2.96 17.51 -3.87
CA SER A 615 1.76 17.57 -4.71
C SER A 615 1.35 16.22 -5.29
N LEU A 616 2.24 15.23 -5.32
CA LEU A 616 1.97 13.91 -5.87
C LEU A 616 1.00 13.13 -4.98
N ASN A 617 -0.03 12.55 -5.61
CA ASN A 617 -1.06 11.76 -4.93
C ASN A 617 -1.25 10.40 -5.60
N PRO A 618 -0.23 9.52 -5.59
CA PRO A 618 -0.34 8.21 -6.22
C PRO A 618 -1.37 7.33 -5.53
N ASN A 619 -1.90 6.39 -6.29
CA ASN A 619 -2.92 5.48 -5.80
C ASN A 619 -2.42 4.65 -4.60
N GLY A 620 -3.23 4.56 -3.55
CA GLY A 620 -2.90 3.80 -2.35
C GLY A 620 -1.89 4.48 -1.41
N MET A 621 -1.56 5.74 -1.64
CA MET A 621 -0.79 6.60 -0.73
C MET A 621 -1.71 7.58 0.02
N PRO A 622 -1.40 7.98 1.26
CA PRO A 622 -2.06 9.10 1.91
C PRO A 622 -1.67 10.43 1.27
N HIS A 623 -2.51 11.44 1.43
CA HIS A 623 -2.17 12.80 0.99
C HIS A 623 -1.01 13.38 1.81
N HIS A 624 -0.26 14.31 1.20
CA HIS A 624 0.77 15.08 1.92
C HIS A 624 0.19 15.79 3.15
N CYS A 625 -0.94 16.46 3.00
CA CYS A 625 -1.65 17.09 4.10
C CYS A 625 -2.94 16.31 4.40
N LEU A 626 -3.03 15.72 5.57
CA LEU A 626 -4.24 15.12 6.10
C LEU A 626 -4.96 16.12 6.99
N THR A 627 -6.14 16.56 6.58
CA THR A 627 -7.00 17.46 7.32
C THR A 627 -8.07 16.66 8.03
N LEU A 628 -8.02 16.59 9.35
CA LEU A 628 -8.88 15.75 10.17
C LEU A 628 -9.63 16.58 11.23
N LYS A 629 -10.78 16.08 11.65
CA LYS A 629 -11.54 16.55 12.82
C LYS A 629 -11.94 15.34 13.67
N PRO A 630 -12.05 15.46 14.99
CA PRO A 630 -12.49 14.36 15.85
C PRO A 630 -13.83 13.77 15.37
N GLY A 631 -13.91 12.44 15.33
CA GLY A 631 -15.07 11.68 14.88
C GLY A 631 -15.10 11.36 13.38
N VAL A 632 -14.19 11.87 12.56
CA VAL A 632 -14.21 11.54 11.13
C VAL A 632 -13.86 10.07 10.86
N PRO A 633 -14.59 9.41 9.95
CA PRO A 633 -14.23 8.08 9.51
C PRO A 633 -12.99 8.10 8.63
N LEU A 634 -12.09 7.18 8.90
CA LEU A 634 -10.87 6.94 8.15
C LEU A 634 -10.88 5.54 7.53
N MET A 635 -10.12 5.37 6.48
CA MET A 635 -9.84 4.07 5.85
C MET A 635 -8.34 3.79 5.93
N LEU A 636 -7.98 2.64 6.47
CA LEU A 636 -6.61 2.18 6.54
C LEU A 636 -6.09 1.81 5.13
N LEU A 637 -4.87 2.21 4.80
CA LEU A 637 -4.26 2.00 3.47
C LEU A 637 -3.23 0.87 3.44
N ARG A 638 -2.85 0.34 4.59
CA ARG A 638 -1.88 -0.76 4.75
C ARG A 638 -2.38 -1.78 5.76
N ASN A 639 -1.90 -2.99 5.62
CA ASN A 639 -2.10 -4.00 6.65
C ASN A 639 -1.15 -3.68 7.81
N LEU A 640 -1.68 -3.36 8.98
CA LEU A 640 -0.90 -3.12 10.18
C LEU A 640 -0.92 -4.36 11.09
N GLU A 641 -2.11 -4.87 11.38
CA GLU A 641 -2.32 -6.07 12.20
C GLU A 641 -3.55 -6.84 11.68
N PRO A 642 -3.39 -7.64 10.61
CA PRO A 642 -4.52 -8.33 9.96
C PRO A 642 -5.34 -9.22 10.88
N LYS A 643 -4.69 -9.86 11.85
CA LYS A 643 -5.35 -10.73 12.83
C LYS A 643 -6.37 -10.02 13.72
N ARG A 644 -6.16 -8.73 13.94
CA ARG A 644 -7.07 -7.87 14.71
C ARG A 644 -7.99 -7.03 13.80
N GLY A 645 -8.07 -7.35 12.52
CA GLY A 645 -8.91 -6.62 11.59
C GLY A 645 -8.31 -5.30 11.07
N LEU A 646 -7.07 -4.99 11.38
CA LEU A 646 -6.37 -3.78 10.87
C LEU A 646 -5.74 -4.04 9.51
N CYS A 647 -6.60 -4.20 8.52
CA CYS A 647 -6.24 -4.46 7.13
C CYS A 647 -6.43 -3.22 6.24
N ASN A 648 -5.83 -3.24 5.07
CA ASN A 648 -6.13 -2.25 4.03
C ASN A 648 -7.64 -2.29 3.71
N GLY A 649 -8.28 -1.13 3.83
CA GLY A 649 -9.73 -0.96 3.66
C GLY A 649 -10.52 -0.97 4.97
N SER A 650 -9.94 -1.37 6.11
CA SER A 650 -10.59 -1.29 7.42
C SER A 650 -10.96 0.15 7.75
N ARG A 651 -12.15 0.34 8.29
CA ARG A 651 -12.67 1.65 8.67
C ARG A 651 -12.39 1.92 10.13
N LEU A 652 -11.88 3.11 10.39
CA LEU A 652 -11.50 3.61 11.71
C LEU A 652 -12.25 4.91 11.98
N ILE A 653 -12.41 5.28 13.23
CA ILE A 653 -12.92 6.60 13.65
C ILE A 653 -11.78 7.33 14.36
N PHE A 654 -11.44 8.50 13.87
CA PHE A 654 -10.42 9.34 14.47
C PHE A 654 -10.94 10.01 15.75
N HIS A 655 -10.21 9.88 16.86
CA HIS A 655 -10.54 10.52 18.13
C HIS A 655 -9.64 11.74 18.39
N THR A 656 -8.35 11.49 18.51
CA THR A 656 -7.38 12.53 18.87
C THR A 656 -5.97 12.12 18.46
N MET A 657 -5.03 13.02 18.64
CA MET A 657 -3.60 12.71 18.59
C MET A 657 -3.09 12.46 20.00
N SER A 658 -2.05 11.61 20.14
CA SER A 658 -1.31 11.49 21.40
C SER A 658 -0.71 12.83 21.81
N THR A 659 -0.33 12.96 23.07
CA THR A 659 0.19 14.20 23.67
C THR A 659 1.37 14.79 22.88
N ASN A 660 2.18 13.93 22.29
CA ASN A 660 3.35 14.34 21.48
C ASN A 660 3.05 14.41 19.96
N ASN A 661 1.80 14.30 19.52
CA ASN A 661 1.36 14.28 18.10
C ASN A 661 1.99 13.18 17.22
N ARG A 662 2.48 12.11 17.82
CA ARG A 662 3.19 11.03 17.11
C ARG A 662 2.29 9.86 16.75
N LEU A 663 1.29 9.58 17.59
CA LEU A 663 0.30 8.54 17.38
C LEU A 663 -1.07 9.15 17.12
N MET A 664 -1.79 8.53 16.20
CA MET A 664 -3.18 8.81 15.89
C MET A 664 -4.05 7.81 16.66
N ILE A 665 -4.87 8.27 17.58
CA ILE A 665 -5.77 7.42 18.38
C ILE A 665 -7.09 7.29 17.63
N CYS A 666 -7.44 6.04 17.32
CA CYS A 666 -8.65 5.70 16.59
C CYS A 666 -9.39 4.56 17.26
N SER A 667 -10.70 4.43 17.02
CA SER A 667 -11.44 3.21 17.29
C SER A 667 -11.87 2.49 16.01
N TYR A 668 -12.12 1.19 16.12
CA TYR A 668 -12.65 0.37 15.02
C TYR A 668 -13.47 -0.80 15.60
N SER A 669 -14.37 -1.32 14.78
CA SER A 669 -15.18 -2.48 15.18
C SER A 669 -14.59 -3.76 14.57
N PHE A 670 -14.37 -4.76 15.41
CA PHE A 670 -13.92 -6.09 15.01
C PHE A 670 -14.65 -7.16 15.81
N ASN A 671 -15.19 -8.18 15.16
CA ASN A 671 -16.01 -9.25 15.73
C ASN A 671 -17.22 -8.76 16.56
N GLY A 672 -17.73 -7.57 16.24
CA GLY A 672 -18.88 -6.96 16.94
C GLY A 672 -18.50 -6.14 18.17
N GLU A 673 -17.23 -6.10 18.54
CA GLU A 673 -16.69 -5.30 19.64
C GLU A 673 -15.97 -4.05 19.10
N GLU A 674 -15.96 -3.00 19.90
CA GLU A 674 -15.22 -1.78 19.61
C GLU A 674 -13.83 -1.86 20.26
N HIS A 675 -12.81 -1.60 19.46
CA HIS A 675 -11.42 -1.62 19.90
C HIS A 675 -10.77 -0.26 19.64
N GLU A 676 -9.86 0.12 20.51
CA GLU A 676 -9.01 1.29 20.30
C GLU A 676 -7.66 0.89 19.71
N VAL A 677 -7.12 1.72 18.85
CA VAL A 677 -5.81 1.54 18.22
C VAL A 677 -5.04 2.85 18.11
N ALA A 678 -3.73 2.80 18.37
CA ALA A 678 -2.80 3.87 18.10
C ALA A 678 -2.04 3.56 16.81
N ILE A 679 -2.09 4.48 15.87
CA ILE A 679 -1.48 4.34 14.55
C ILE A 679 -0.29 5.30 14.45
N PRO A 680 0.94 4.82 14.21
CA PRO A 680 2.10 5.67 13.96
C PRO A 680 2.16 6.13 12.51
N ARG A 681 3.01 7.14 12.25
CA ARG A 681 3.44 7.46 10.88
C ARG A 681 4.34 6.36 10.37
N ILE A 682 4.12 5.94 9.14
CA ILE A 682 4.93 4.91 8.49
C ILE A 682 5.52 5.40 7.18
N ILE A 683 6.61 4.78 6.74
CA ILE A 683 7.25 5.07 5.46
C ILE A 683 6.52 4.29 4.38
N LEU A 684 6.01 5.01 3.40
CA LEU A 684 5.22 4.48 2.29
C LEU A 684 5.92 4.78 0.96
N LYS A 685 5.99 3.78 0.09
CA LYS A 685 6.48 3.93 -1.28
C LYS A 685 5.35 3.73 -2.27
N PRO A 686 5.32 4.43 -3.40
CA PRO A 686 4.40 4.12 -4.49
C PRO A 686 4.57 2.67 -4.94
N LYS A 687 3.47 2.00 -5.28
CA LYS A 687 3.52 0.58 -5.69
C LYS A 687 4.05 0.38 -7.09
N ASP A 688 3.80 1.33 -7.96
CA ASP A 688 4.07 1.25 -9.38
C ASP A 688 5.21 2.21 -9.75
N LYS A 689 5.94 1.87 -10.81
CA LYS A 689 6.93 2.76 -11.42
C LYS A 689 6.24 3.89 -12.22
N GLU A 690 5.24 4.53 -11.59
CA GLU A 690 4.53 5.67 -12.17
C GLU A 690 5.46 6.89 -12.36
N PHE A 691 6.54 6.93 -11.59
CA PHE A 691 7.47 8.05 -11.59
C PHE A 691 8.84 7.61 -12.11
N PRO A 692 9.57 8.51 -12.80
CA PRO A 692 10.93 8.22 -13.27
C PRO A 692 11.99 8.26 -12.16
N PHE A 693 11.58 8.33 -10.90
CA PHE A 693 12.43 8.35 -9.72
C PHE A 693 11.76 7.62 -8.55
N ASP A 694 12.56 7.05 -7.68
CA ASP A 694 12.09 6.40 -6.45
C ASP A 694 11.96 7.44 -5.32
N TRP A 695 10.83 7.42 -4.63
CA TRP A 695 10.55 8.32 -3.52
C TRP A 695 9.69 7.67 -2.45
N SER A 696 9.71 8.22 -1.26
CA SER A 696 8.97 7.73 -0.12
C SER A 696 8.26 8.88 0.62
N ARG A 697 7.14 8.55 1.26
CA ARG A 697 6.32 9.45 2.07
C ARG A 697 6.16 8.88 3.47
N ARG A 698 6.62 9.59 4.48
CA ARG A 698 6.34 9.27 5.88
C ARG A 698 5.08 9.98 6.33
N GLN A 699 3.97 9.24 6.49
CA GLN A 699 2.66 9.77 6.86
C GLN A 699 1.83 8.68 7.57
N PHE A 700 0.76 9.07 8.24
CA PHE A 700 -0.24 8.12 8.74
C PHE A 700 -0.88 7.37 7.57
N PRO A 701 -0.95 6.03 7.62
CA PRO A 701 -1.43 5.21 6.50
C PRO A 701 -2.96 5.21 6.39
N VAL A 702 -3.57 6.38 6.37
CA VAL A 702 -5.03 6.55 6.39
C VAL A 702 -5.51 7.55 5.35
N ARG A 703 -6.76 7.42 4.96
CA ARG A 703 -7.53 8.39 4.16
C ARG A 703 -8.90 8.62 4.79
N LEU A 704 -9.50 9.78 4.54
CA LEU A 704 -10.90 10.05 4.90
C LEU A 704 -11.83 9.04 4.20
N ALA A 705 -12.90 8.63 4.89
CA ALA A 705 -13.77 7.53 4.45
C ALA A 705 -15.28 7.82 4.52
N PHE A 706 -15.73 9.05 4.41
CA PHE A 706 -17.15 9.34 4.10
C PHE A 706 -17.52 8.86 2.71
N ALA A 707 -16.58 8.99 1.77
CA ALA A 707 -16.69 8.42 0.44
C ALA A 707 -15.56 7.42 0.17
N CYS A 708 -15.83 6.45 -0.71
CA CYS A 708 -14.82 5.52 -1.23
C CYS A 708 -15.12 5.14 -2.68
N THR A 709 -14.12 4.57 -3.36
CA THR A 709 -14.37 4.05 -4.70
C THR A 709 -15.26 2.81 -4.64
N ILE A 710 -16.05 2.61 -5.68
CA ILE A 710 -16.96 1.47 -5.80
C ILE A 710 -16.21 0.15 -5.57
N ASN A 711 -15.03 -0.02 -6.18
CA ASN A 711 -14.23 -1.24 -6.03
C ASN A 711 -13.84 -1.53 -4.58
N LYS A 712 -13.54 -0.49 -3.78
CA LYS A 712 -13.20 -0.66 -2.35
C LYS A 712 -14.39 -1.03 -1.47
N SER A 713 -15.62 -0.85 -1.95
CA SER A 713 -16.82 -1.28 -1.24
C SER A 713 -17.18 -2.76 -1.46
N GLN A 714 -16.45 -3.45 -2.34
CA GLN A 714 -16.69 -4.88 -2.60
C GLN A 714 -16.46 -5.70 -1.32
N GLY A 715 -17.30 -6.72 -1.10
CA GLY A 715 -17.30 -7.52 0.14
C GLY A 715 -17.96 -6.85 1.34
N GLN A 716 -18.29 -5.55 1.28
CA GLN A 716 -18.95 -4.84 2.39
C GLN A 716 -20.48 -4.85 2.24
N THR A 717 -21.21 -4.90 3.35
CA THR A 717 -22.64 -4.64 3.42
C THR A 717 -22.86 -3.34 4.19
N MET A 718 -23.65 -2.43 3.63
CA MET A 718 -23.92 -1.11 4.21
C MET A 718 -25.39 -0.93 4.54
N LYS A 719 -25.69 -0.10 5.54
CA LYS A 719 -27.06 0.26 5.93
C LYS A 719 -27.65 1.33 5.02
N SER A 720 -26.83 2.28 4.56
CA SER A 720 -27.23 3.35 3.65
C SER A 720 -26.09 3.78 2.74
N ILE A 721 -26.38 3.98 1.46
CA ILE A 721 -25.39 4.43 0.48
C ILE A 721 -25.90 5.61 -0.35
N GLY A 722 -24.96 6.47 -0.75
CA GLY A 722 -25.12 7.39 -1.86
C GLY A 722 -24.24 6.94 -3.03
N VAL A 723 -24.76 6.94 -4.23
CA VAL A 723 -23.97 6.65 -5.43
C VAL A 723 -23.84 7.95 -6.21
N TRP A 724 -22.62 8.51 -6.25
CA TRP A 724 -22.30 9.73 -6.99
C TRP A 724 -21.59 9.36 -8.30
N LEU A 725 -22.24 9.61 -9.42
CA LEU A 725 -21.72 9.33 -10.76
C LEU A 725 -21.50 10.64 -11.54
N PRO A 726 -20.38 11.33 -11.36
CA PRO A 726 -20.00 12.49 -12.17
C PRO A 726 -19.70 12.08 -13.62
N GLN A 727 -19.31 10.83 -13.81
CA GLN A 727 -19.14 10.13 -15.07
C GLN A 727 -19.66 8.70 -14.93
N PRO A 728 -20.03 8.00 -16.02
CA PRO A 728 -20.43 6.60 -15.97
C PRO A 728 -19.33 5.71 -15.39
N VAL A 729 -19.73 4.53 -14.93
CA VAL A 729 -18.78 3.47 -14.54
C VAL A 729 -18.01 3.00 -15.78
N PHE A 730 -16.76 2.59 -15.59
CA PHE A 730 -15.86 2.19 -16.67
C PHE A 730 -15.41 0.71 -16.60
N GLY A 731 -15.62 0.05 -15.47
CA GLY A 731 -15.20 -1.33 -15.27
C GLY A 731 -16.38 -2.29 -15.10
N HIS A 732 -16.11 -3.58 -15.44
CA HIS A 732 -17.11 -4.65 -15.29
C HIS A 732 -17.62 -4.69 -13.85
N GLY A 733 -18.95 -4.81 -13.73
CA GLY A 733 -19.64 -5.02 -12.46
C GLY A 733 -19.65 -3.84 -11.50
N GLN A 734 -18.98 -2.72 -11.80
CA GLN A 734 -18.94 -1.58 -10.88
C GLN A 734 -20.33 -1.07 -10.50
N LEU A 735 -21.27 -0.93 -11.46
CA LEU A 735 -22.62 -0.47 -11.15
C LEU A 735 -23.37 -1.47 -10.28
N TYR A 736 -23.23 -2.76 -10.57
CA TYR A 736 -23.79 -3.84 -9.75
C TYR A 736 -23.21 -3.82 -8.33
N VAL A 737 -21.91 -3.71 -8.19
CA VAL A 737 -21.24 -3.61 -6.87
C VAL A 737 -21.81 -2.42 -6.11
N ALA A 738 -21.89 -1.23 -6.72
CA ALA A 738 -22.38 -0.04 -6.06
C ALA A 738 -23.79 -0.24 -5.47
N VAL A 739 -24.77 -0.70 -6.29
CA VAL A 739 -26.16 -0.80 -5.86
C VAL A 739 -26.44 -2.03 -4.99
N SER A 740 -25.63 -3.08 -5.08
CA SER A 740 -25.79 -4.31 -4.28
C SER A 740 -25.26 -4.19 -2.84
N ARG A 741 -24.64 -3.05 -2.47
CA ARG A 741 -24.13 -2.86 -1.09
C ARG A 741 -25.24 -2.77 -0.05
N VAL A 742 -26.45 -2.38 -0.44
CA VAL A 742 -27.63 -2.31 0.44
C VAL A 742 -28.66 -3.36 0.07
N GLY A 743 -29.36 -3.87 1.07
CA GLY A 743 -30.44 -4.83 0.87
C GLY A 743 -31.78 -4.18 0.54
N ASP A 744 -31.99 -2.92 0.93
CA ASP A 744 -33.24 -2.17 0.79
C ASP A 744 -32.99 -0.98 -0.16
N PRO A 745 -33.79 -0.85 -1.27
CA PRO A 745 -33.66 0.25 -2.21
C PRO A 745 -33.87 1.63 -1.59
N ASN A 746 -34.68 1.74 -0.53
CA ASN A 746 -34.92 3.00 0.18
C ASN A 746 -33.62 3.61 0.76
N ASN A 747 -32.66 2.76 1.08
CA ASN A 747 -31.37 3.11 1.62
C ASN A 747 -30.29 3.36 0.54
N CYS A 748 -30.68 3.35 -0.76
CA CYS A 748 -29.82 3.69 -1.89
C CYS A 748 -30.31 4.99 -2.54
N LYS A 749 -29.43 6.01 -2.57
CA LYS A 749 -29.70 7.24 -3.28
C LYS A 749 -28.65 7.46 -4.35
N LEU A 750 -29.12 7.77 -5.58
CA LEU A 750 -28.24 8.02 -6.71
C LEU A 750 -28.26 9.49 -7.09
N SER A 751 -27.12 10.03 -7.41
CA SER A 751 -27.00 11.33 -8.08
C SER A 751 -26.11 11.15 -9.30
N ILE A 752 -26.72 11.23 -10.47
CA ILE A 752 -26.10 10.94 -11.76
C ILE A 752 -25.98 12.26 -12.50
N LYS A 753 -24.76 12.63 -12.96
CA LYS A 753 -24.57 13.76 -13.84
C LYS A 753 -25.05 13.40 -15.23
N PRO A 754 -26.12 14.03 -15.75
CA PRO A 754 -26.64 13.68 -17.06
C PRO A 754 -25.62 14.06 -18.13
N GLN A 755 -25.42 13.15 -19.08
CA GLN A 755 -24.72 13.44 -20.32
C GLN A 755 -25.71 14.07 -21.33
N LYS A 756 -25.17 14.64 -22.41
CA LYS A 756 -26.00 15.27 -23.45
C LYS A 756 -27.07 14.27 -23.94
N ASP A 757 -28.33 14.70 -23.95
CA ASP A 757 -29.50 13.91 -24.37
C ASP A 757 -29.80 12.67 -23.50
N GLN A 758 -29.27 12.60 -22.26
CA GLN A 758 -29.49 11.49 -21.35
C GLN A 758 -30.46 11.89 -20.21
N PRO A 759 -31.42 11.02 -19.83
CA PRO A 759 -32.28 11.25 -18.65
C PRO A 759 -31.43 11.30 -17.35
N TYR A 760 -31.81 12.16 -16.41
CA TYR A 760 -31.09 12.35 -15.14
C TYR A 760 -31.00 11.11 -14.24
N ASN A 761 -31.82 10.10 -14.51
CA ASN A 761 -31.87 8.83 -13.77
C ASN A 761 -31.29 7.66 -14.56
N SER A 762 -30.58 7.92 -15.63
CA SER A 762 -29.97 6.88 -16.48
C SER A 762 -28.43 6.98 -16.46
N THR A 763 -27.79 5.84 -16.55
CA THR A 763 -26.33 5.76 -16.67
C THR A 763 -25.90 4.53 -17.46
N ARG A 764 -24.72 4.58 -18.04
CA ARG A 764 -24.11 3.44 -18.72
C ARG A 764 -23.64 2.39 -17.72
N ASN A 765 -23.90 1.11 -18.04
CA ASN A 765 -23.38 -0.05 -17.30
C ASN A 765 -22.30 -0.75 -18.13
N VAL A 766 -21.35 -1.38 -17.47
CA VAL A 766 -20.28 -2.15 -18.12
C VAL A 766 -20.33 -3.59 -17.62
N VAL A 767 -20.64 -4.52 -18.51
CA VAL A 767 -20.70 -5.96 -18.21
C VAL A 767 -19.97 -6.75 -19.29
N PHE A 768 -19.01 -7.55 -18.88
CA PHE A 768 -18.29 -8.48 -19.75
C PHE A 768 -19.04 -9.82 -19.74
N LYS A 769 -19.87 -10.04 -20.76
CA LYS A 769 -20.71 -11.25 -20.83
C LYS A 769 -19.89 -12.53 -20.95
N GLU A 770 -18.69 -12.44 -21.50
CA GLU A 770 -17.74 -13.55 -21.65
C GLU A 770 -17.33 -14.19 -20.30
N VAL A 771 -17.30 -13.38 -19.24
CA VAL A 771 -17.02 -13.88 -17.90
C VAL A 771 -18.21 -14.58 -17.28
N LEU A 772 -19.44 -14.13 -17.62
CA LEU A 772 -20.67 -14.69 -17.07
C LEU A 772 -21.07 -16.01 -17.73
N LEU A 773 -20.82 -16.21 -19.02
CA LEU A 773 -21.24 -17.36 -19.79
C LEU A 773 -20.73 -18.70 -19.27
N GLY A 774 -19.65 -18.72 -18.51
CA GLY A 774 -19.16 -19.94 -17.85
C GLY A 774 -19.93 -20.35 -16.58
N CYS A 775 -20.86 -19.52 -16.11
CA CYS A 775 -21.59 -19.71 -14.84
C CYS A 775 -23.12 -19.82 -15.00
N VAL A 776 -23.69 -19.53 -16.17
CA VAL A 776 -25.15 -19.35 -16.34
C VAL A 776 -25.86 -20.60 -16.83
N ASP A 777 -25.17 -21.57 -17.42
CA ASP A 777 -25.80 -22.75 -18.04
C ASP A 777 -25.64 -24.01 -17.17
N GLY A 778 -26.30 -24.01 -16.03
CA GLY A 778 -26.56 -25.19 -15.21
C GLY A 778 -27.92 -25.85 -15.52
N ALA A 779 -28.59 -25.51 -16.62
CA ALA A 779 -29.75 -26.23 -17.13
C ALA A 779 -29.33 -27.03 -18.36
N GLN A 780 -29.30 -28.36 -18.17
CA GLN A 780 -29.04 -29.38 -19.17
C GLN A 780 -29.45 -28.99 -20.60
N GLU A 781 -28.46 -28.63 -21.41
CA GLU A 781 -28.46 -28.90 -22.83
C GLU A 781 -27.05 -29.42 -23.19
N ASN A 782 -27.05 -30.60 -23.80
CA ASN A 782 -25.85 -31.25 -24.34
C ASN A 782 -25.11 -30.27 -25.27
N VAL A 783 -24.05 -29.64 -24.74
CA VAL A 783 -23.10 -28.93 -25.59
C VAL A 783 -22.22 -29.96 -26.26
N GLN A 784 -22.55 -30.26 -27.51
CA GLN A 784 -21.58 -30.87 -28.41
C GLN A 784 -20.30 -30.01 -28.36
N HIS A 785 -19.21 -30.64 -28.02
CA HIS A 785 -17.86 -30.09 -28.14
C HIS A 785 -17.66 -29.51 -29.54
N HIS A 786 -17.89 -28.23 -29.72
CA HIS A 786 -17.26 -27.53 -30.83
C HIS A 786 -15.76 -27.42 -30.49
N GLN A 787 -14.98 -28.23 -31.15
CA GLN A 787 -13.53 -28.08 -31.22
C GLN A 787 -13.24 -26.62 -31.60
N LEU A 788 -12.49 -25.94 -30.73
CA LEU A 788 -11.92 -24.63 -31.01
C LEU A 788 -11.20 -24.72 -32.37
N PRO A 789 -11.45 -23.82 -33.30
CA PRO A 789 -10.70 -23.80 -34.54
C PRO A 789 -9.23 -23.56 -34.19
N THR A 790 -8.37 -24.40 -34.74
CA THR A 790 -6.91 -24.23 -34.74
C THR A 790 -6.57 -22.80 -35.13
N PRO A 791 -5.61 -22.14 -34.44
CA PRO A 791 -5.24 -20.79 -34.79
C PRO A 791 -4.82 -20.72 -36.27
N PRO A 792 -5.34 -19.77 -37.05
CA PRO A 792 -4.96 -19.62 -38.43
C PRO A 792 -3.47 -19.29 -38.51
N GLN A 793 -2.77 -20.03 -39.37
CA GLN A 793 -1.40 -19.69 -39.80
C GLN A 793 -1.36 -18.24 -40.26
N ALA A 794 -0.32 -17.53 -39.88
CA ALA A 794 -0.08 -16.14 -40.22
C ALA A 794 -0.32 -15.87 -41.74
N PRO A 795 -1.17 -14.93 -42.09
CA PRO A 795 -1.34 -14.52 -43.46
C PRO A 795 -0.10 -13.74 -43.93
N ARG A 796 0.34 -14.06 -45.15
CA ARG A 796 1.31 -13.31 -45.89
C ARG A 796 0.85 -11.85 -46.03
N VAL A 797 1.82 -10.94 -45.89
CA VAL A 797 1.72 -9.50 -46.15
C VAL A 797 0.93 -9.24 -47.44
N VAL A 798 -0.15 -8.50 -47.32
CA VAL A 798 -0.76 -7.74 -48.44
C VAL A 798 -0.73 -6.29 -48.00
N GLU A 799 -0.10 -5.49 -48.79
CA GLU A 799 -0.01 -4.03 -48.70
C GLU A 799 -1.38 -3.37 -48.96
N ASP A 800 -1.54 -2.17 -48.40
CA ASP A 800 -2.58 -1.19 -48.64
C ASP A 800 -3.96 -1.41 -48.02
N LEU A 801 -4.16 -0.82 -46.86
CA LEU A 801 -5.38 -0.04 -46.50
C LEU A 801 -5.01 1.05 -45.48
N GLY A 802 -5.39 2.26 -45.79
CA GLY A 802 -5.03 3.51 -45.16
C GLY A 802 -5.47 3.68 -43.69
N PRO A 803 -5.11 4.81 -43.07
CA PRO A 803 -5.12 4.98 -41.60
C PRO A 803 -6.48 5.55 -41.12
N ASP A 804 -7.39 4.69 -40.68
CA ASP A 804 -8.65 5.12 -40.06
C ASP A 804 -9.04 4.32 -38.79
N TRP A 805 -8.05 3.92 -37.97
CA TRP A 805 -8.34 3.27 -36.66
C TRP A 805 -7.43 3.75 -35.53
N LEU A 806 -7.27 5.08 -35.40
CA LEU A 806 -6.66 5.68 -34.23
C LEU A 806 -7.58 6.74 -33.62
N ASP A 807 -8.71 6.29 -33.07
CA ASP A 807 -9.48 7.06 -32.10
C ASP A 807 -9.81 6.15 -30.92
N TYR A 808 -8.83 5.93 -30.06
CA TYR A 808 -9.05 5.66 -28.65
C TYR A 808 -8.30 6.70 -27.85
N GLU A 809 -9.06 7.72 -27.48
CA GLU A 809 -8.64 8.70 -26.49
C GLU A 809 -8.13 8.01 -25.23
N THR A 810 -6.83 8.06 -25.07
CA THR A 810 -6.18 8.00 -23.77
C THR A 810 -6.87 8.99 -22.87
N ILE A 811 -7.29 8.53 -21.69
CA ILE A 811 -7.81 9.33 -20.59
C ILE A 811 -6.91 10.55 -20.39
N PRO A 812 -7.39 11.79 -20.53
CA PRO A 812 -6.57 12.96 -20.29
C PRO A 812 -6.34 13.12 -18.80
N ASP A 813 -5.09 12.97 -18.36
CA ASP A 813 -4.63 13.63 -17.15
C ASP A 813 -4.52 15.13 -17.44
N ASN A 814 -5.35 15.88 -16.71
CA ASN A 814 -5.25 17.31 -16.44
C ASN A 814 -4.45 18.18 -17.40
N ILE A 815 -5.14 19.03 -18.14
CA ILE A 815 -4.75 20.44 -18.32
C ILE A 815 -6.05 21.23 -18.46
N ASP A 816 -6.41 21.97 -17.40
CA ASP A 816 -7.20 23.19 -17.50
C ASP A 816 -6.18 24.30 -17.73
N ASP A 817 -6.27 24.92 -18.85
CA ASP A 817 -6.18 26.36 -19.07
C ASP A 817 -5.99 26.61 -20.56
N GLY A 818 -6.97 27.34 -21.11
CA GLY A 818 -6.96 27.72 -22.50
C GLY A 818 -5.82 28.68 -22.85
N ILE A 819 -5.20 28.42 -23.99
CA ILE A 819 -4.65 29.44 -24.90
C ILE A 819 -4.61 28.82 -26.30
N PHE A 820 -5.24 29.52 -27.23
CA PHE A 820 -5.17 29.36 -28.67
C PHE A 820 -3.75 29.27 -29.20
N LEU A 821 -3.48 28.33 -30.10
CA LEU A 821 -2.42 28.51 -31.12
C LEU A 821 -2.86 27.85 -32.42
N GLU A 822 -2.79 28.70 -33.46
CA GLU A 822 -3.06 28.43 -34.85
C GLU A 822 -2.04 27.47 -35.47
N GLU A 823 -2.48 26.87 -36.56
CA GLU A 823 -1.81 25.96 -37.48
C GLU A 823 -0.38 26.37 -37.90
N PHE A 824 0.54 25.40 -37.92
CA PHE A 824 1.61 25.34 -38.92
C PHE A 824 1.89 23.89 -39.31
N ALA A 825 1.56 23.58 -40.57
CA ALA A 825 1.93 22.34 -41.23
C ALA A 825 3.33 22.44 -41.79
N VAL A 826 4.16 21.39 -41.55
CA VAL A 826 5.44 21.20 -42.31
C VAL A 826 5.56 19.72 -42.70
N PRO A 827 5.93 19.41 -43.93
CA PRO A 827 5.88 18.05 -44.45
C PRO A 827 7.11 17.21 -44.09
N SER A 828 6.85 15.94 -43.80
CA SER A 828 7.84 14.92 -43.45
C SER A 828 8.48 14.32 -44.74
N GLN A 829 9.81 14.32 -44.78
CA GLN A 829 10.58 13.35 -45.54
C GLN A 829 11.54 12.63 -44.62
N HIS A 830 11.33 11.34 -44.42
CA HIS A 830 12.29 10.48 -43.71
C HIS A 830 12.97 9.52 -44.68
N ARG A 831 14.31 9.64 -44.78
CA ARG A 831 15.20 8.58 -45.22
C ARG A 831 15.68 7.81 -43.97
N ALA A 832 15.49 6.49 -43.99
CA ALA A 832 15.98 5.58 -42.98
C ALA A 832 17.50 5.35 -43.11
N ILE A 833 18.21 5.36 -42.00
CA ILE A 833 19.62 4.93 -41.86
C ILE A 833 19.63 3.62 -41.08
N PRO A 834 20.31 2.55 -41.54
CA PRO A 834 20.37 1.28 -40.79
C PRO A 834 21.39 1.35 -39.65
N PRO A 835 21.23 0.53 -38.61
CA PRO A 835 22.10 0.54 -37.43
C PRO A 835 23.46 -0.14 -37.70
N PRO A 836 24.52 0.27 -37.00
CA PRO A 836 25.87 -0.30 -37.20
C PRO A 836 26.00 -1.66 -36.48
N THR A 837 26.59 -2.60 -37.22
CA THR A 837 26.98 -3.94 -36.74
C THR A 837 28.22 -3.83 -35.85
N VAL A 838 28.11 -4.30 -34.61
CA VAL A 838 29.24 -4.41 -33.67
C VAL A 838 29.86 -5.78 -33.82
N THR A 839 31.07 -5.84 -34.37
CA THR A 839 31.94 -7.02 -34.38
C THR A 839 32.80 -7.03 -33.12
N GLN A 840 32.70 -8.05 -32.31
CA GLN A 840 33.62 -8.30 -31.19
C GLN A 840 34.90 -9.00 -31.67
N PRO A 841 36.11 -8.59 -31.28
CA PRO A 841 37.32 -9.39 -31.48
C PRO A 841 37.52 -10.35 -30.28
N ARG A 842 37.65 -11.63 -30.63
CA ARG A 842 38.19 -12.64 -29.71
C ARG A 842 39.71 -12.44 -29.56
N LEU A 843 40.17 -12.28 -28.34
CA LEU A 843 41.57 -12.41 -27.96
C LEU A 843 41.78 -13.76 -27.26
N SER A 844 42.59 -14.60 -27.88
CA SER A 844 43.12 -15.84 -27.34
C SER A 844 44.35 -15.58 -26.49
N MET A 845 44.39 -16.08 -25.31
CA MET A 845 45.60 -16.11 -24.44
C MET A 845 46.33 -17.45 -24.63
N PRO A 846 47.69 -17.43 -24.58
CA PRO A 846 48.47 -18.66 -24.59
C PRO A 846 48.68 -19.23 -23.18
N VAL A 847 48.66 -20.55 -23.13
CA VAL A 847 49.00 -21.38 -21.95
C VAL A 847 50.50 -21.41 -21.79
N VAL A 848 51.00 -21.20 -20.55
CA VAL A 848 52.38 -21.57 -20.16
C VAL A 848 52.30 -22.53 -18.98
N GLU A 849 52.83 -23.73 -19.20
CA GLU A 849 53.04 -24.76 -18.17
C GLU A 849 54.31 -24.51 -17.37
N GLY A 850 54.28 -24.86 -16.09
CA GLY A 850 55.37 -25.45 -15.38
C GLY A 850 56.13 -24.60 -14.36
N ALA A 851 55.93 -24.90 -13.09
CA ALA A 851 57.05 -25.21 -12.17
C ALA A 851 56.47 -25.59 -10.77
N GLY A 852 57.04 -26.61 -10.16
CA GLY A 852 56.60 -27.34 -8.98
C GLY A 852 56.94 -26.68 -7.65
N PRO A 853 56.69 -27.40 -6.52
CA PRO A 853 56.50 -26.79 -5.21
C PRO A 853 57.78 -26.71 -4.36
N LEU A 854 57.84 -25.72 -3.47
CA LEU A 854 58.81 -25.64 -2.35
C LEU A 854 58.09 -25.57 -1.01
N PRO A 855 58.73 -25.98 0.09
CA PRO A 855 58.08 -26.45 1.31
C PRO A 855 57.83 -25.35 2.38
N PRO A 856 57.10 -25.70 3.47
CA PRO A 856 56.53 -24.75 4.40
C PRO A 856 57.51 -24.19 5.45
N ALA A 857 57.28 -22.97 5.87
CA ALA A 857 57.87 -22.38 7.07
C ALA A 857 56.78 -21.89 8.03
N ASP A 858 56.99 -22.17 9.28
CA ASP A 858 56.09 -22.07 10.41
C ASP A 858 55.60 -20.65 10.80
N GLY A 859 54.38 -20.58 11.27
CA GLY A 859 53.99 -19.84 12.44
C GLY A 859 53.73 -18.33 12.25
N MET A 860 52.46 -17.99 11.91
CA MET A 860 51.78 -16.79 12.45
C MET A 860 50.28 -16.88 12.00
N GLU A 861 49.38 -16.75 12.94
CA GLU A 861 47.93 -16.69 12.70
C GLU A 861 47.59 -15.48 11.83
N PRO A 862 46.67 -15.60 10.86
CA PRO A 862 46.23 -14.43 10.08
C PRO A 862 45.06 -13.72 10.78
N GLU A 863 45.24 -12.43 11.00
CA GLU A 863 44.13 -11.50 11.26
C GLU A 863 43.11 -11.54 10.10
N GLU A 864 41.87 -11.72 10.42
CA GLU A 864 40.73 -11.64 9.46
C GLU A 864 40.67 -10.23 8.86
N VAL A 865 40.96 -10.10 7.58
CA VAL A 865 40.70 -8.89 6.79
C VAL A 865 39.34 -9.05 6.14
N GLU A 866 38.36 -8.21 6.56
CA GLU A 866 37.07 -8.08 5.90
C GLU A 866 37.22 -7.68 4.41
N PRO A 867 36.39 -8.19 3.50
CA PRO A 867 36.44 -7.82 2.08
C PRO A 867 36.02 -6.37 1.87
N GLN A 868 36.95 -5.54 1.43
CA GLN A 868 36.71 -4.15 1.02
C GLN A 868 35.82 -4.13 -0.22
N SER A 869 34.81 -3.25 -0.25
CA SER A 869 33.90 -3.09 -1.37
C SER A 869 34.61 -2.54 -2.62
N ASP A 870 34.19 -2.94 -3.81
CA ASP A 870 34.71 -2.46 -5.11
C ASP A 870 34.70 -0.92 -5.24
N TYR A 871 33.87 -0.24 -4.44
CA TYR A 871 33.80 1.22 -4.39
C TYR A 871 35.04 1.85 -3.71
N GLU A 872 35.61 1.21 -2.68
CA GLU A 872 36.82 1.71 -2.00
C GLU A 872 38.07 1.47 -2.84
N LEU A 873 38.12 0.41 -3.64
CA LEU A 873 39.22 0.16 -4.59
C LEU A 873 39.23 1.23 -5.70
N LEU A 874 38.09 1.52 -6.29
CA LEU A 874 37.94 2.61 -7.29
C LEU A 874 38.23 4.00 -6.73
N ARG A 875 37.95 4.24 -5.46
CA ARG A 875 38.25 5.51 -4.77
C ARG A 875 39.77 5.65 -4.53
N ARG A 876 40.45 4.57 -4.21
CA ARG A 876 41.91 4.58 -4.02
C ARG A 876 42.67 4.73 -5.34
N GLU A 877 42.25 4.09 -6.40
CA GLU A 877 42.85 4.28 -7.74
C GLU A 877 42.67 5.73 -8.24
N ASN A 878 41.54 6.34 -8.05
CA ASN A 878 41.33 7.74 -8.43
C ASN A 878 42.12 8.73 -7.56
N ILE A 879 42.39 8.43 -6.28
CA ILE A 879 43.24 9.25 -5.39
C ILE A 879 44.69 9.06 -5.78
N TRP A 880 45.12 7.87 -6.19
CA TRP A 880 46.51 7.61 -6.59
C TRP A 880 46.84 8.30 -7.91
N GLN A 881 45.93 8.30 -8.88
CA GLN A 881 46.11 9.07 -10.14
C GLN A 881 46.15 10.60 -9.91
N LEU A 882 45.54 11.10 -8.83
CA LEU A 882 45.58 12.51 -8.46
C LEU A 882 46.86 12.93 -7.68
N GLN A 883 47.66 11.96 -7.19
CA GLN A 883 48.93 12.22 -6.51
C GLN A 883 50.14 12.13 -7.46
N GLU A 884 50.01 11.55 -8.65
CA GLU A 884 51.11 11.47 -9.66
C GLU A 884 51.07 12.62 -10.71
N HIS A 885 50.05 13.49 -10.63
CA HIS A 885 49.98 14.74 -11.39
C HIS A 885 49.87 15.94 -10.42
#